data_95bef56251f75ee4be5c4cda5d9d9477
#
_entry.id   95bef56251f75ee4be5c4cda5d9d9477
#
_cell.length_a   1.000
_cell.length_b   1.000
_cell.length_c   1.000
_cell.angle_alpha   90.00
_cell.angle_beta   90.00
_cell.angle_gamma   90.00
#
_symmetry.space_group_name_H-M   'P 1'
#
loop_
_entity.id
_entity.type
_entity.pdbx_description
1 polymer ?
#
loop_
_entity_poly.entity_id
_entity_poly.type
_entity_poly.pdbx_seq_one_letter_code
_entity_poly.pdbx_strand_id
1 'polypeptide(L)'
;MTLYRQLLLSASLILLLLCVGLWLGEHKRTRDFLTNQMEVHAQDTASSLGLSLTTVANERDISVMETMINALFDRGYYQSIELRDIGGKILIERHLKLSFEQVPSWFVHLVPLPLPQATSLVIQGWKKFGSIVVVSHPGYAYQTLWQATCNTAMWFSITWATFALLGGLALRALLKPLHKIEDQALAICDRHFHIQEELPKTRELLRVVMAMNQMTNRIRAMFDEQTAIANNLRAYTYQDPLTTLGNRRYLETQMRAKLEGREITTKGSFLLFHIEKLEEISQLKGYGEGERIIKESASIIRQGCHELPEAILSRLEGGDFSLFLPNTVQHTARRLADTILENMQQVALSEEGGTAEFTVIAGGVFFEQATTLSQLLTTADTALSTARYNRSNKIELLSLVDQEESIYASKTKWQELLEEIISKRSVLLYTQPTVSHTDLNNIVHHEILTRVLDTAGRHQSIRLFIPTAERIGRMPALDKMIIECILARFLPQPPEQRIAINLSPLSLMDPEFVTWLQQKLVHCAQKGLLLNFEFPEFRIYRYSHLITDFSKNIKNLGHQIGIDSFGQGLIPFGYLKSLLPDYVKIDKAISHELLDEQSDRYFFINTLCNVAHSLEIKIIAQGIEKENQWQVLSKMHIDAVQGYYIQKPEQIEQ
;
A
#
# COMPACT_ATOMS: atom_id res chain seq x y z
N MET A 1 9.20 17.90 -15.38
CA MET A 1 9.52 17.20 -16.66
C MET A 1 10.21 15.90 -16.33
N THR A 2 9.84 14.79 -16.98
CA THR A 2 10.50 13.50 -16.76
C THR A 2 11.93 13.51 -17.35
N LEU A 3 12.86 12.78 -16.73
CA LEU A 3 14.23 12.60 -17.20
C LEU A 3 14.28 12.20 -18.70
N TYR A 4 13.36 11.32 -19.09
CA TYR A 4 13.16 10.91 -20.48
C TYR A 4 12.95 12.11 -21.42
N ARG A 5 12.05 13.04 -21.08
CA ARG A 5 11.75 14.22 -21.90
C ARG A 5 12.94 15.19 -21.97
N GLN A 6 13.66 15.35 -20.84
CA GLN A 6 14.84 16.22 -20.79
C GLN A 6 15.95 15.69 -21.69
N LEU A 7 16.27 14.39 -21.60
CA LEU A 7 17.31 13.77 -22.43
C LEU A 7 16.94 13.80 -23.91
N LEU A 8 15.69 13.48 -24.26
CA LEU A 8 15.23 13.51 -25.64
C LEU A 8 15.28 14.94 -26.23
N LEU A 9 14.85 15.93 -25.46
CA LEU A 9 14.88 17.34 -25.89
C LEU A 9 16.33 17.85 -26.05
N SER A 10 17.20 17.56 -25.09
CA SER A 10 18.61 17.98 -25.18
C SER A 10 19.33 17.35 -26.39
N ALA A 11 19.16 16.04 -26.60
CA ALA A 11 19.72 15.35 -27.74
C ALA A 11 19.14 15.86 -29.09
N SER A 12 17.84 16.10 -29.14
CA SER A 12 17.15 16.67 -30.29
C SER A 12 17.61 18.09 -30.60
N LEU A 13 17.84 18.92 -29.57
CA LEU A 13 18.36 20.28 -29.71
C LEU A 13 19.80 20.28 -30.28
N ILE A 14 20.65 19.40 -29.73
CA ILE A 14 22.03 19.26 -30.22
C ILE A 14 22.03 18.85 -31.69
N LEU A 15 21.24 17.86 -32.08
CA LEU A 15 21.09 17.42 -33.45
C LEU A 15 20.59 18.54 -34.36
N LEU A 16 19.59 19.30 -33.91
CA LEU A 16 19.04 20.45 -34.64
C LEU A 16 20.15 21.51 -34.92
N LEU A 17 20.92 21.85 -33.88
CA LEU A 17 22.01 22.82 -34.01
C LEU A 17 23.08 22.34 -35.01
N LEU A 18 23.44 21.06 -35.00
CA LEU A 18 24.36 20.45 -35.95
C LEU A 18 23.80 20.49 -37.38
N CYS A 19 22.51 20.14 -37.56
CA CYS A 19 21.84 20.18 -38.86
C CYS A 19 21.81 21.62 -39.41
N VAL A 20 21.46 22.61 -38.58
CA VAL A 20 21.46 24.02 -38.98
C VAL A 20 22.87 24.51 -39.35
N GLY A 21 23.89 24.14 -38.57
CA GLY A 21 25.27 24.50 -38.88
C GLY A 21 25.75 23.90 -40.21
N LEU A 22 25.48 22.63 -40.47
CA LEU A 22 25.79 21.96 -41.71
C LEU A 22 25.02 22.58 -42.90
N TRP A 23 23.75 22.86 -42.71
CA TRP A 23 22.92 23.49 -43.75
C TRP A 23 23.43 24.88 -44.13
N LEU A 24 23.80 25.72 -43.16
CA LEU A 24 24.38 27.04 -43.41
C LEU A 24 25.71 26.93 -44.15
N GLY A 25 26.55 25.96 -43.77
CA GLY A 25 27.81 25.70 -44.44
C GLY A 25 27.64 25.27 -45.89
N GLU A 26 26.74 24.33 -46.17
CA GLU A 26 26.44 23.84 -47.52
C GLU A 26 25.76 24.90 -48.36
N HIS A 27 24.84 25.63 -47.80
CA HIS A 27 24.18 26.75 -48.48
C HIS A 27 25.19 27.83 -48.91
N LYS A 28 26.14 28.18 -48.04
CA LYS A 28 27.22 29.12 -48.38
C LYS A 28 28.09 28.60 -49.50
N ARG A 29 28.55 27.34 -49.45
CA ARG A 29 29.38 26.70 -50.48
C ARG A 29 28.67 26.67 -51.83
N THR A 30 27.40 26.27 -51.86
CA THR A 30 26.63 26.19 -53.10
C THR A 30 26.43 27.58 -53.72
N ARG A 31 26.14 28.58 -52.87
CA ARG A 31 26.03 29.99 -53.29
C ARG A 31 27.33 30.49 -53.91
N ASP A 32 28.47 30.30 -53.23
CA ASP A 32 29.79 30.76 -53.70
C ASP A 32 30.18 30.05 -55.02
N PHE A 33 29.92 28.74 -55.11
CA PHE A 33 30.11 27.96 -56.30
C PHE A 33 29.31 28.48 -57.51
N LEU A 34 28.02 28.70 -57.35
CA LEU A 34 27.14 29.20 -58.38
C LEU A 34 27.48 30.63 -58.78
N THR A 35 27.92 31.46 -57.83
CA THR A 35 28.40 32.82 -58.13
C THR A 35 29.66 32.80 -59.04
N ASN A 36 30.66 31.99 -58.65
CA ASN A 36 31.89 31.80 -59.44
C ASN A 36 31.60 31.22 -60.81
N GLN A 37 30.66 30.27 -60.88
CA GLN A 37 30.26 29.69 -62.19
C GLN A 37 29.61 30.73 -63.10
N MET A 38 28.73 31.58 -62.58
CA MET A 38 28.13 32.69 -63.36
C MET A 38 29.17 33.69 -63.85
N GLU A 39 30.19 33.99 -63.01
CA GLU A 39 31.28 34.92 -63.38
C GLU A 39 32.13 34.34 -64.49
N VAL A 40 32.52 33.08 -64.36
CA VAL A 40 33.32 32.39 -65.43
C VAL A 40 32.54 32.30 -66.72
N HIS A 41 31.27 31.92 -66.71
CA HIS A 41 30.41 31.90 -67.90
C HIS A 41 30.25 33.26 -68.56
N ALA A 42 30.08 34.32 -67.78
CA ALA A 42 29.99 35.69 -68.29
C ALA A 42 31.30 36.09 -68.99
N GLN A 43 32.47 35.78 -68.36
CA GLN A 43 33.80 36.09 -68.88
C GLN A 43 34.12 35.33 -70.18
N ASP A 44 33.84 34.03 -70.20
CA ASP A 44 34.05 33.18 -71.35
C ASP A 44 33.20 33.64 -72.52
N THR A 45 31.98 33.98 -72.29
CA THR A 45 31.09 34.46 -73.33
C THR A 45 31.46 35.85 -73.79
N ALA A 46 31.82 36.76 -72.91
CA ALA A 46 32.28 38.11 -73.30
C ALA A 46 33.53 38.00 -74.14
N SER A 47 34.45 37.12 -73.73
CA SER A 47 35.71 36.91 -74.48
C SER A 47 35.50 36.28 -75.89
N SER A 48 34.69 35.19 -75.93
CA SER A 48 34.35 34.51 -77.20
C SER A 48 33.56 35.41 -78.14
N LEU A 49 32.54 36.10 -77.59
CA LEU A 49 31.73 37.03 -78.38
C LEU A 49 32.58 38.25 -78.86
N GLY A 50 33.45 38.78 -77.98
CA GLY A 50 34.39 39.83 -78.31
C GLY A 50 35.28 39.47 -79.45
N LEU A 51 35.86 38.23 -79.42
CA LEU A 51 36.67 37.72 -80.55
C LEU A 51 35.87 37.57 -81.85
N SER A 52 34.65 37.01 -81.73
CA SER A 52 33.80 36.81 -82.92
C SER A 52 33.33 38.12 -83.50
N LEU A 53 33.01 39.09 -82.68
CA LEU A 53 32.62 40.46 -83.13
C LEU A 53 33.83 41.20 -83.73
N THR A 54 35.06 40.90 -83.30
CA THR A 54 36.26 41.50 -83.83
C THR A 54 36.44 41.14 -85.31
N THR A 55 36.08 39.91 -85.72
CA THR A 55 36.15 39.53 -87.14
C THR A 55 35.21 40.29 -88.04
N VAL A 56 33.96 40.58 -87.51
CA VAL A 56 32.92 41.31 -88.27
C VAL A 56 33.07 42.82 -88.09
N ALA A 57 33.75 43.34 -87.12
CA ALA A 57 34.00 44.77 -86.88
C ALA A 57 34.80 45.40 -87.98
N ASN A 58 35.61 44.61 -88.72
CA ASN A 58 36.38 45.10 -89.92
C ASN A 58 35.43 45.53 -91.02
N GLU A 59 34.29 44.92 -91.24
CA GLU A 59 33.31 45.19 -92.28
C GLU A 59 32.28 46.30 -91.87
N ARG A 60 32.28 46.73 -90.64
CA ARG A 60 31.32 47.69 -90.04
C ARG A 60 29.86 47.28 -90.19
N ASP A 61 29.55 46.02 -90.31
CA ASP A 61 28.21 45.51 -90.47
C ASP A 61 27.56 45.30 -89.07
N ILE A 62 26.85 46.35 -88.56
CA ILE A 62 26.16 46.33 -87.26
C ILE A 62 25.03 45.31 -87.26
N SER A 63 24.41 45.00 -88.42
CA SER A 63 23.29 44.02 -88.47
C SER A 63 23.78 42.59 -88.27
N VAL A 64 24.98 42.22 -88.76
CA VAL A 64 25.57 40.93 -88.47
C VAL A 64 26.00 40.82 -87.00
N MET A 65 26.56 41.89 -86.42
CA MET A 65 26.90 41.93 -85.01
C MET A 65 25.68 41.75 -84.15
N GLU A 66 24.57 42.41 -84.49
CA GLU A 66 23.32 42.25 -83.81
C GLU A 66 22.79 40.82 -83.89
N THR A 67 22.86 40.19 -85.06
CA THR A 67 22.42 38.77 -85.21
C THR A 67 23.28 37.83 -84.39
N MET A 68 24.57 38.04 -84.28
CA MET A 68 25.46 37.23 -83.42
C MET A 68 25.14 37.40 -81.90
N ILE A 69 24.89 38.61 -81.51
CA ILE A 69 24.47 38.93 -80.15
C ILE A 69 23.11 38.27 -79.82
N ASN A 70 22.17 38.37 -80.75
CA ASN A 70 20.82 37.77 -80.58
C ASN A 70 20.91 36.27 -80.46
N ALA A 71 21.71 35.58 -81.29
CA ALA A 71 21.87 34.14 -81.28
C ALA A 71 22.43 33.56 -79.94
N LEU A 72 23.21 34.34 -79.20
CA LEU A 72 23.72 33.98 -77.91
C LEU A 72 22.71 34.41 -76.78
N PHE A 73 22.08 35.59 -76.94
CA PHE A 73 21.13 36.12 -76.01
C PHE A 73 19.85 35.25 -75.95
N ASP A 74 19.37 34.74 -77.09
CA ASP A 74 18.13 33.92 -77.15
C ASP A 74 18.31 32.54 -76.48
N ARG A 75 19.52 32.16 -76.07
CA ARG A 75 19.74 30.98 -75.20
C ARG A 75 19.24 31.19 -73.74
N GLY A 76 18.98 32.44 -73.35
CA GLY A 76 18.37 32.76 -72.06
C GLY A 76 19.30 32.75 -70.82
N TYR A 77 20.62 32.57 -71.04
CA TYR A 77 21.63 32.51 -69.97
C TYR A 77 22.11 33.85 -69.46
N TYR A 78 21.77 34.95 -70.20
CA TYR A 78 22.25 36.29 -69.92
C TYR A 78 21.10 37.24 -69.62
N GLN A 79 21.30 38.11 -68.63
CA GLN A 79 20.38 39.18 -68.29
C GLN A 79 20.46 40.32 -69.25
N SER A 80 21.71 40.75 -69.59
CA SER A 80 21.97 41.73 -70.64
C SER A 80 23.24 41.48 -71.39
N ILE A 81 23.23 41.79 -72.68
CA ILE A 81 24.44 41.86 -73.54
C ILE A 81 24.40 43.20 -74.18
N GLU A 82 25.44 44.02 -73.95
CA GLU A 82 25.56 45.38 -74.46
C GLU A 82 26.85 45.53 -75.26
N LEU A 83 26.73 46.02 -76.47
CA LEU A 83 27.90 46.47 -77.28
C LEU A 83 28.02 47.98 -77.14
N ARG A 84 29.15 48.44 -76.60
CA ARG A 84 29.41 49.88 -76.35
C ARG A 84 30.56 50.32 -77.26
N ASP A 85 30.42 51.54 -77.82
CA ASP A 85 31.50 52.20 -78.62
C ASP A 85 32.61 52.71 -77.70
N ILE A 86 33.70 53.20 -78.25
CA ILE A 86 34.89 53.77 -77.58
C ILE A 86 34.46 54.90 -76.60
N GLY A 87 33.44 55.67 -76.94
CA GLY A 87 32.88 56.74 -76.15
C GLY A 87 31.91 56.25 -75.02
N GLY A 88 31.69 54.96 -74.91
CA GLY A 88 30.76 54.37 -73.92
C GLY A 88 29.29 54.43 -74.38
N LYS A 89 28.97 54.90 -75.60
CA LYS A 89 27.62 54.92 -76.13
C LYS A 89 27.17 53.50 -76.47
N ILE A 90 26.01 53.07 -76.05
CA ILE A 90 25.46 51.76 -76.39
C ILE A 90 25.05 51.73 -77.85
N LEU A 91 25.59 50.76 -78.56
CA LEU A 91 25.31 50.52 -80.01
C LEU A 91 24.20 49.45 -80.15
N ILE A 92 24.29 48.39 -79.38
CA ILE A 92 23.34 47.30 -79.37
C ILE A 92 23.09 46.94 -77.90
N GLU A 93 21.83 46.79 -77.47
CA GLU A 93 21.42 46.34 -76.13
C GLU A 93 20.38 45.27 -76.29
N ARG A 94 20.56 44.21 -75.52
CA ARG A 94 19.54 43.18 -75.25
C ARG A 94 19.40 42.98 -73.75
N HIS A 95 18.17 43.04 -73.31
CA HIS A 95 17.86 42.89 -71.87
C HIS A 95 16.67 41.95 -71.66
N LEU A 96 16.86 40.96 -70.81
CA LEU A 96 15.84 40.02 -70.38
C LEU A 96 15.26 40.46 -68.98
N LYS A 97 13.95 40.52 -68.84
CA LYS A 97 13.35 40.77 -67.53
C LYS A 97 13.61 39.62 -66.59
N LEU A 98 14.13 39.89 -65.40
CA LEU A 98 14.28 38.89 -64.33
C LEU A 98 12.94 38.28 -63.99
N SER A 99 12.69 37.00 -64.31
CA SER A 99 11.54 36.22 -63.86
C SER A 99 12.04 34.95 -63.17
N PHE A 100 11.50 34.69 -62.00
CA PHE A 100 11.91 33.50 -61.17
C PHE A 100 10.69 32.60 -60.99
N GLU A 101 10.24 31.91 -62.06
CA GLU A 101 8.98 31.16 -62.10
C GLU A 101 8.89 30.00 -61.07
N GLN A 102 10.00 29.46 -60.60
CA GLN A 102 10.04 28.30 -59.70
C GLN A 102 10.67 28.58 -58.33
N VAL A 103 11.00 29.83 -58.06
CA VAL A 103 11.65 30.22 -56.80
C VAL A 103 10.80 31.21 -56.05
N PRO A 104 10.47 31.00 -54.76
CA PRO A 104 9.68 31.93 -53.96
C PRO A 104 10.36 33.30 -53.85
N SER A 105 9.59 34.37 -54.00
CA SER A 105 10.11 35.75 -53.94
C SER A 105 10.82 36.08 -52.63
N TRP A 106 10.34 35.53 -51.50
CA TRP A 106 10.99 35.71 -50.19
C TRP A 106 12.43 35.13 -50.17
N PHE A 107 12.69 34.02 -50.88
CA PHE A 107 14.01 33.38 -50.94
C PHE A 107 15.01 34.22 -51.71
N VAL A 108 14.54 34.81 -52.81
CA VAL A 108 15.37 35.74 -53.63
C VAL A 108 15.77 36.98 -52.83
N HIS A 109 14.85 37.52 -52.00
CA HIS A 109 15.14 38.66 -51.12
C HIS A 109 16.07 38.31 -49.97
N LEU A 110 15.94 37.09 -49.43
CA LEU A 110 16.73 36.64 -48.27
C LEU A 110 18.18 36.31 -48.66
N VAL A 111 18.40 35.79 -49.91
CA VAL A 111 19.68 35.34 -50.41
C VAL A 111 20.02 36.10 -51.69
N PRO A 112 20.44 37.36 -51.63
CA PRO A 112 20.81 38.13 -52.84
C PRO A 112 22.05 37.50 -53.46
N LEU A 113 21.96 37.12 -54.75
CA LEU A 113 23.10 36.72 -55.57
C LEU A 113 23.66 37.93 -56.33
N PRO A 114 25.00 38.11 -56.36
CA PRO A 114 25.60 39.16 -57.17
C PRO A 114 25.36 38.88 -58.67
N LEU A 115 25.19 39.91 -59.42
CA LEU A 115 25.07 39.84 -60.90
C LEU A 115 26.47 40.06 -61.52
N PRO A 116 27.23 38.99 -61.74
CA PRO A 116 28.61 39.15 -62.30
C PRO A 116 28.51 39.72 -63.73
N GLN A 117 29.31 40.74 -63.95
CA GLN A 117 29.42 41.43 -65.20
C GLN A 117 30.82 41.24 -65.76
N ALA A 118 30.91 40.78 -66.99
CA ALA A 118 32.15 40.57 -67.67
C ALA A 118 32.28 41.50 -68.92
N THR A 119 33.45 42.00 -69.16
CA THR A 119 33.72 42.92 -70.29
C THR A 119 34.86 42.42 -71.14
N SER A 120 34.66 42.41 -72.44
CA SER A 120 35.74 42.10 -73.43
C SER A 120 35.84 43.21 -74.51
N LEU A 121 37.00 43.39 -75.02
CA LEU A 121 37.27 44.41 -76.07
C LEU A 121 36.91 43.84 -77.42
N VAL A 122 36.33 44.68 -78.28
CA VAL A 122 36.10 44.45 -79.69
C VAL A 122 37.10 45.36 -80.46
N ILE A 123 37.93 44.76 -81.33
CA ILE A 123 38.99 45.46 -81.96
C ILE A 123 38.74 45.46 -83.46
N GLN A 124 38.99 46.58 -84.12
CA GLN A 124 38.93 46.73 -85.55
C GLN A 124 40.34 46.98 -86.08
N GLY A 125 41.00 45.91 -86.62
CA GLY A 125 42.42 45.97 -87.00
C GLY A 125 43.29 46.33 -85.78
N TRP A 126 43.93 47.53 -85.79
CA TRP A 126 44.80 48.05 -84.74
C TRP A 126 44.06 49.06 -83.78
N LYS A 127 42.82 49.32 -84.07
CA LYS A 127 42.06 50.30 -83.28
C LYS A 127 40.95 49.60 -82.43
N LYS A 128 40.71 50.10 -81.24
CA LYS A 128 39.62 49.68 -80.46
C LYS A 128 38.29 50.09 -81.12
N PHE A 129 37.38 49.17 -81.41
CA PHE A 129 36.04 49.45 -81.93
C PHE A 129 35.06 49.76 -80.78
N GLY A 130 35.17 48.98 -79.74
CA GLY A 130 34.25 49.11 -78.55
C GLY A 130 34.50 48.08 -77.50
N SER A 131 33.58 47.86 -76.63
CA SER A 131 33.58 46.80 -75.62
C SER A 131 32.21 46.15 -75.55
N ILE A 132 32.25 44.81 -75.39
CA ILE A 132 31.05 44.06 -75.10
C ILE A 132 30.94 43.79 -73.58
N VAL A 133 29.78 44.03 -72.99
CA VAL A 133 29.44 43.79 -71.58
C VAL A 133 28.41 42.71 -71.56
N VAL A 134 28.72 41.65 -70.86
CA VAL A 134 27.82 40.50 -70.66
C VAL A 134 27.48 40.37 -69.16
N VAL A 135 26.22 40.33 -68.82
CA VAL A 135 25.72 40.12 -67.46
C VAL A 135 24.95 38.80 -67.40
N SER A 136 25.36 37.88 -66.53
CA SER A 136 24.71 36.59 -66.37
C SER A 136 23.31 36.72 -65.81
N HIS A 137 22.38 35.87 -66.27
CA HIS A 137 21.04 35.78 -65.76
C HIS A 137 21.03 34.87 -64.50
N PRO A 138 20.62 35.37 -63.29
CA PRO A 138 20.71 34.62 -62.03
C PRO A 138 19.61 33.56 -61.86
N GLY A 139 18.68 33.43 -62.83
CA GLY A 139 17.52 32.54 -62.71
C GLY A 139 17.87 31.09 -62.46
N TYR A 140 18.81 30.55 -63.25
CA TYR A 140 19.29 29.21 -63.10
C TYR A 140 20.02 28.97 -61.74
N ALA A 141 20.79 29.93 -61.28
CA ALA A 141 21.49 29.87 -60.03
C ALA A 141 20.52 29.87 -58.85
N TYR A 142 19.48 30.74 -58.89
CA TYR A 142 18.42 30.72 -57.86
C TYR A 142 17.63 29.41 -57.87
N GLN A 143 17.29 28.87 -59.05
CA GLN A 143 16.54 27.62 -59.13
C GLN A 143 17.38 26.44 -58.57
N THR A 144 18.65 26.36 -58.94
CA THR A 144 19.56 25.31 -58.43
C THR A 144 19.77 25.44 -56.91
N LEU A 145 19.96 26.68 -56.41
CA LEU A 145 20.17 26.94 -55.02
C LEU A 145 18.90 26.62 -54.21
N TRP A 146 17.71 26.95 -54.73
CA TRP A 146 16.45 26.61 -54.12
C TRP A 146 16.20 25.10 -54.03
N GLN A 147 16.44 24.37 -55.14
CA GLN A 147 16.33 22.91 -55.16
C GLN A 147 17.30 22.25 -54.19
N ALA A 148 18.56 22.70 -54.15
CA ALA A 148 19.55 22.21 -53.19
C ALA A 148 19.09 22.47 -51.74
N THR A 149 18.55 23.67 -51.46
CA THR A 149 18.03 24.04 -50.15
C THR A 149 16.87 23.15 -49.71
N CYS A 150 15.88 22.94 -50.60
CA CYS A 150 14.74 22.06 -50.34
C CYS A 150 15.15 20.61 -50.13
N ASN A 151 16.05 20.07 -50.99
CA ASN A 151 16.56 18.70 -50.85
C ASN A 151 17.28 18.52 -49.50
N THR A 152 18.18 19.42 -49.15
CA THR A 152 18.93 19.35 -47.89
C THR A 152 17.98 19.45 -46.69
N ALA A 153 17.00 20.36 -46.74
CA ALA A 153 15.98 20.50 -45.67
C ALA A 153 15.12 19.23 -45.52
N MET A 154 14.75 18.60 -46.64
CA MET A 154 14.02 17.31 -46.63
C MET A 154 14.83 16.19 -45.95
N TRP A 155 16.08 16.01 -46.36
CA TRP A 155 16.95 14.99 -45.76
C TRP A 155 17.22 15.22 -44.28
N PHE A 156 17.42 16.47 -43.87
CA PHE A 156 17.58 16.80 -42.44
C PHE A 156 16.30 16.56 -41.64
N SER A 157 15.15 16.87 -42.21
CA SER A 157 13.85 16.59 -41.58
C SER A 157 13.62 15.08 -41.37
N ILE A 158 13.93 14.26 -42.39
CA ILE A 158 13.85 12.80 -42.30
C ILE A 158 14.82 12.26 -41.23
N THR A 159 16.08 12.74 -41.29
CA THR A 159 17.10 12.33 -40.30
C THR A 159 16.71 12.68 -38.88
N TRP A 160 16.20 13.90 -38.65
CA TRP A 160 15.72 14.36 -37.34
C TRP A 160 14.51 13.53 -36.85
N ALA A 161 13.53 13.27 -37.74
CA ALA A 161 12.35 12.46 -37.39
C ALA A 161 12.75 11.01 -37.04
N THR A 162 13.65 10.42 -37.85
CA THR A 162 14.17 9.06 -37.58
C THR A 162 14.93 8.98 -36.27
N PHE A 163 15.81 9.97 -36.01
CA PHE A 163 16.53 10.06 -34.74
C PHE A 163 15.59 10.22 -33.56
N ALA A 164 14.57 11.10 -33.64
CA ALA A 164 13.59 11.32 -32.58
C ALA A 164 12.79 10.04 -32.30
N LEU A 165 12.38 9.32 -33.34
CA LEU A 165 11.66 8.06 -33.21
C LEU A 165 12.53 6.96 -32.60
N LEU A 166 13.68 6.66 -33.21
CA LEU A 166 14.57 5.57 -32.76
C LEU A 166 15.19 5.89 -31.39
N GLY A 167 15.64 7.13 -31.19
CA GLY A 167 16.16 7.59 -29.90
C GLY A 167 15.10 7.54 -28.79
N GLY A 168 13.87 7.93 -29.10
CA GLY A 168 12.75 7.82 -28.19
C GLY A 168 12.42 6.38 -27.81
N LEU A 169 12.41 5.46 -28.76
CA LEU A 169 12.22 4.03 -28.51
C LEU A 169 13.35 3.42 -27.69
N ALA A 170 14.60 3.72 -28.06
CA ALA A 170 15.79 3.24 -27.34
C ALA A 170 15.81 3.74 -25.89
N LEU A 171 15.54 5.03 -25.68
CA LEU A 171 15.53 5.63 -24.36
C LEU A 171 14.39 5.06 -23.47
N ARG A 172 13.22 4.80 -24.05
CA ARG A 172 12.13 4.09 -23.34
C ARG A 172 12.54 2.68 -22.92
N ALA A 173 13.18 1.93 -23.82
CA ALA A 173 13.63 0.57 -23.51
C ALA A 173 14.71 0.56 -22.41
N LEU A 174 15.62 1.52 -22.42
CA LEU A 174 16.68 1.66 -21.42
C LEU A 174 16.16 2.13 -20.04
N LEU A 175 15.13 2.98 -19.99
CA LEU A 175 14.60 3.52 -18.73
C LEU A 175 13.46 2.68 -18.12
N LYS A 176 12.87 1.74 -18.87
CA LYS A 176 11.81 0.85 -18.37
C LYS A 176 12.19 0.09 -17.09
N PRO A 177 13.41 -0.48 -16.94
CA PRO A 177 13.81 -1.15 -15.70
C PRO A 177 13.92 -0.20 -14.50
N LEU A 178 14.20 1.09 -14.71
CA LEU A 178 14.27 2.07 -13.64
C LEU A 178 12.89 2.30 -12.98
N HIS A 179 11.83 2.32 -13.79
CA HIS A 179 10.45 2.39 -13.26
C HIS A 179 10.11 1.16 -12.42
N LYS A 180 10.54 -0.04 -12.86
CA LYS A 180 10.33 -1.25 -12.05
C LYS A 180 11.06 -1.20 -10.70
N ILE A 181 12.23 -0.55 -10.63
CA ILE A 181 12.98 -0.34 -9.37
C ILE A 181 12.23 0.67 -8.48
N GLU A 182 11.70 1.74 -9.06
CA GLU A 182 10.86 2.72 -8.35
C GLU A 182 9.61 2.04 -7.77
N ASP A 183 8.88 1.26 -8.59
CA ASP A 183 7.71 0.50 -8.16
C ASP A 183 8.07 -0.49 -7.03
N GLN A 184 9.21 -1.18 -7.11
CA GLN A 184 9.69 -2.07 -6.06
C GLN A 184 10.04 -1.31 -4.79
N ALA A 185 10.69 -0.15 -4.89
CA ALA A 185 11.01 0.68 -3.73
C ALA A 185 9.75 1.20 -3.04
N LEU A 186 8.75 1.65 -3.81
CA LEU A 186 7.44 2.05 -3.30
C LEU A 186 6.69 0.85 -2.68
N ALA A 187 6.72 -0.32 -3.32
CA ALA A 187 6.13 -1.53 -2.76
C ALA A 187 6.78 -1.93 -1.42
N ILE A 188 8.09 -1.72 -1.24
CA ILE A 188 8.75 -1.93 0.06
C ILE A 188 8.24 -0.92 1.09
N CYS A 189 8.05 0.34 0.72
CA CYS A 189 7.43 1.36 1.59
C CYS A 189 5.98 0.98 1.95
N ASP A 190 5.25 0.38 1.00
CA ASP A 190 3.91 -0.17 1.23
C ASP A 190 3.92 -1.57 1.87
N ARG A 191 5.08 -2.00 2.41
CA ARG A 191 5.27 -3.28 3.13
C ARG A 191 5.06 -4.53 2.28
N HIS A 192 5.10 -4.41 0.96
CA HIS A 192 5.04 -5.52 0.01
C HIS A 192 6.45 -5.90 -0.43
N PHE A 193 6.99 -6.97 0.12
CA PHE A 193 8.36 -7.43 -0.12
C PHE A 193 8.44 -8.28 -1.39
N HIS A 194 8.32 -7.64 -2.56
CA HIS A 194 8.46 -8.29 -3.86
C HIS A 194 9.90 -8.23 -4.36
N ILE A 195 10.38 -9.31 -4.94
CA ILE A 195 11.66 -9.36 -5.65
C ILE A 195 11.40 -9.29 -7.16
N GLN A 196 12.28 -8.62 -7.89
CA GLN A 196 12.24 -8.63 -9.34
C GLN A 196 12.91 -9.90 -9.87
N GLU A 197 12.14 -10.75 -10.54
CA GLU A 197 12.64 -11.97 -11.20
C GLU A 197 13.27 -11.65 -12.55
N GLU A 198 12.70 -10.66 -13.29
CA GLU A 198 13.22 -10.22 -14.57
C GLU A 198 14.39 -9.26 -14.38
N LEU A 199 15.59 -9.74 -14.64
CA LEU A 199 16.80 -8.94 -14.49
C LEU A 199 17.10 -8.11 -15.76
N PRO A 200 17.47 -6.83 -15.64
CA PRO A 200 17.83 -6.01 -16.77
C PRO A 200 19.16 -6.47 -17.40
N LYS A 201 19.27 -6.28 -18.74
CA LYS A 201 20.47 -6.69 -19.50
C LYS A 201 21.65 -5.72 -19.34
N THR A 202 21.42 -4.49 -18.90
CA THR A 202 22.47 -3.49 -18.67
C THR A 202 23.15 -3.74 -17.33
N ARG A 203 24.48 -3.76 -17.29
CA ARG A 203 25.27 -4.12 -16.11
C ARG A 203 25.00 -3.20 -14.91
N GLU A 204 24.84 -1.91 -15.14
CA GLU A 204 24.61 -0.90 -14.12
C GLU A 204 23.24 -1.10 -13.45
N LEU A 205 22.20 -1.28 -14.26
CA LEU A 205 20.84 -1.53 -13.74
C LEU A 205 20.73 -2.91 -13.11
N LEU A 206 21.42 -3.93 -13.64
CA LEU A 206 21.49 -5.25 -13.02
C LEU A 206 22.02 -5.18 -11.59
N ARG A 207 23.10 -4.44 -11.36
CA ARG A 207 23.67 -4.27 -10.01
C ARG A 207 22.68 -3.60 -9.05
N VAL A 208 21.97 -2.58 -9.51
CA VAL A 208 20.97 -1.88 -8.68
C VAL A 208 19.80 -2.82 -8.34
N VAL A 209 19.27 -3.55 -9.34
CA VAL A 209 18.18 -4.53 -9.10
C VAL A 209 18.63 -5.64 -8.13
N MET A 210 19.84 -6.17 -8.31
CA MET A 210 20.38 -7.19 -7.39
C MET A 210 20.53 -6.65 -5.96
N ALA A 211 21.03 -5.42 -5.80
CA ALA A 211 21.15 -4.79 -4.50
C ALA A 211 19.77 -4.57 -3.85
N MET A 212 18.78 -4.10 -4.62
CA MET A 212 17.40 -3.96 -4.14
C MET A 212 16.79 -5.30 -3.74
N ASN A 213 16.93 -6.34 -4.55
CA ASN A 213 16.46 -7.68 -4.23
C ASN A 213 17.12 -8.22 -2.94
N GLN A 214 18.42 -8.00 -2.79
CA GLN A 214 19.16 -8.40 -1.59
C GLN A 214 18.67 -7.64 -0.36
N MET A 215 18.43 -6.33 -0.47
CA MET A 215 17.86 -5.51 0.61
C MET A 215 16.46 -6.00 0.98
N THR A 216 15.59 -6.23 -0.01
CA THR A 216 14.23 -6.76 0.19
C THR A 216 14.24 -8.09 0.94
N ASN A 217 15.11 -9.03 0.51
CA ASN A 217 15.26 -10.33 1.16
C ASN A 217 15.77 -10.21 2.60
N ARG A 218 16.66 -9.27 2.85
CA ARG A 218 17.21 -9.05 4.21
C ARG A 218 16.18 -8.46 5.16
N ILE A 219 15.38 -7.50 4.70
CA ILE A 219 14.26 -6.93 5.47
C ILE A 219 13.22 -8.01 5.77
N ARG A 220 12.86 -8.82 4.77
CA ARG A 220 11.92 -9.95 4.94
C ARG A 220 12.44 -10.97 5.97
N ALA A 221 13.70 -11.38 5.85
CA ALA A 221 14.31 -12.32 6.79
C ALA A 221 14.35 -11.79 8.22
N MET A 222 14.67 -10.49 8.39
CA MET A 222 14.67 -9.84 9.71
C MET A 222 13.27 -9.81 10.33
N PHE A 223 12.23 -9.53 9.52
CA PHE A 223 10.84 -9.59 9.99
C PHE A 223 10.43 -11.01 10.40
N ASP A 224 10.75 -12.01 9.56
CA ASP A 224 10.41 -13.41 9.83
C ASP A 224 11.14 -13.91 11.11
N GLU A 225 12.38 -13.51 11.33
CA GLU A 225 13.15 -13.79 12.55
C GLU A 225 12.52 -13.13 13.79
N GLN A 226 12.18 -11.83 13.73
CA GLN A 226 11.52 -11.14 14.84
C GLN A 226 10.17 -11.77 15.18
N THR A 227 9.40 -12.14 14.16
CA THR A 227 8.11 -12.80 14.35
C THR A 227 8.28 -14.17 15.00
N ALA A 228 9.31 -14.94 14.61
CA ALA A 228 9.62 -16.23 15.22
C ALA A 228 10.03 -16.07 16.70
N ILE A 229 10.86 -15.09 17.01
CA ILE A 229 11.25 -14.77 18.40
C ILE A 229 10.01 -14.43 19.25
N ALA A 230 9.13 -13.55 18.73
CA ALA A 230 7.92 -13.15 19.43
C ALA A 230 6.97 -14.33 19.67
N ASN A 231 6.78 -15.21 18.67
CA ASN A 231 5.96 -16.40 18.78
C ASN A 231 6.54 -17.41 19.80
N ASN A 232 7.86 -17.61 19.77
CA ASN A 232 8.53 -18.48 20.74
C ASN A 232 8.39 -17.94 22.16
N LEU A 233 8.64 -16.65 22.35
CA LEU A 233 8.52 -16.01 23.67
C LEU A 233 7.10 -16.10 24.22
N ARG A 234 6.10 -15.88 23.35
CA ARG A 234 4.70 -16.06 23.69
C ARG A 234 4.37 -17.49 24.08
N ALA A 235 4.88 -18.47 23.33
CA ALA A 235 4.73 -19.88 23.66
C ALA A 235 5.32 -20.19 25.04
N TYR A 236 6.52 -19.71 25.34
CA TYR A 236 7.14 -19.88 26.68
C TYR A 236 6.32 -19.23 27.79
N THR A 237 5.74 -18.05 27.53
CA THR A 237 4.99 -17.30 28.56
C THR A 237 3.62 -17.89 28.85
N TYR A 238 2.91 -18.38 27.84
CA TYR A 238 1.48 -18.70 27.91
C TYR A 238 1.10 -20.13 27.56
N GLN A 239 2.01 -20.96 27.05
CA GLN A 239 1.72 -22.36 26.71
C GLN A 239 2.41 -23.32 27.66
N ASP A 240 1.82 -24.48 27.84
CA ASP A 240 2.44 -25.63 28.45
C ASP A 240 3.35 -26.32 27.41
N PRO A 241 4.65 -26.52 27.69
CA PRO A 241 5.61 -27.04 26.71
C PRO A 241 5.32 -28.49 26.28
N LEU A 242 4.63 -29.27 27.09
CA LEU A 242 4.34 -30.67 26.81
C LEU A 242 3.09 -30.84 25.93
N THR A 243 2.03 -30.09 26.20
CA THR A 243 0.71 -30.26 25.58
C THR A 243 0.37 -29.19 24.57
N THR A 244 1.12 -28.08 24.54
CA THR A 244 0.81 -26.85 23.76
C THR A 244 -0.55 -26.22 24.06
N LEU A 245 -1.25 -26.66 25.12
CA LEU A 245 -2.40 -25.96 25.68
C LEU A 245 -1.95 -24.68 26.39
N GLY A 246 -2.88 -23.82 26.74
CA GLY A 246 -2.58 -22.72 27.65
C GLY A 246 -2.01 -23.24 28.97
N ASN A 247 -1.07 -22.53 29.58
CA ASN A 247 -0.60 -22.82 30.93
C ASN A 247 -1.50 -22.11 31.98
N ARG A 248 -1.20 -22.24 33.26
CA ARG A 248 -1.94 -21.58 34.35
C ARG A 248 -2.01 -20.07 34.17
N ARG A 249 -0.90 -19.44 33.76
CA ARG A 249 -0.84 -18.00 33.52
C ARG A 249 -1.77 -17.56 32.38
N TYR A 250 -1.84 -18.32 31.30
CA TYR A 250 -2.78 -18.14 30.22
C TYR A 250 -4.24 -18.20 30.73
N LEU A 251 -4.60 -19.25 31.49
CA LEU A 251 -5.93 -19.38 32.08
C LEU A 251 -6.31 -18.16 32.89
N GLU A 252 -5.45 -17.78 33.85
CA GLU A 252 -5.72 -16.66 34.75
C GLU A 252 -5.91 -15.33 33.97
N THR A 253 -5.03 -15.09 32.99
CA THR A 253 -5.10 -13.89 32.14
C THR A 253 -6.40 -13.85 31.32
N GLN A 254 -6.75 -14.97 30.68
CA GLN A 254 -7.94 -15.08 29.85
C GLN A 254 -9.24 -14.99 30.66
N MET A 255 -9.28 -15.70 31.80
CA MET A 255 -10.45 -15.67 32.66
C MET A 255 -10.68 -14.29 33.28
N ARG A 256 -9.62 -13.61 33.76
CA ARG A 256 -9.76 -12.23 34.23
C ARG A 256 -10.30 -11.30 33.13
N ALA A 257 -9.77 -11.43 31.93
CA ALA A 257 -10.26 -10.66 30.80
C ALA A 257 -11.74 -10.91 30.49
N LYS A 258 -12.19 -12.17 30.58
CA LYS A 258 -13.60 -12.55 30.35
C LYS A 258 -14.51 -12.21 31.50
N LEU A 259 -14.06 -12.29 32.75
CA LEU A 259 -14.88 -12.05 33.95
C LEU A 259 -14.88 -10.57 34.39
N GLU A 260 -13.74 -9.88 34.26
CA GLU A 260 -13.54 -8.51 34.75
C GLU A 260 -13.29 -7.52 33.60
N GLY A 261 -13.14 -8.02 32.37
CA GLY A 261 -12.79 -7.28 31.17
C GLY A 261 -13.89 -6.41 30.59
N ARG A 262 -13.67 -5.98 29.38
CA ARG A 262 -14.67 -5.21 28.61
C ARG A 262 -15.89 -6.04 28.21
N GLU A 263 -15.74 -7.33 27.99
CA GLU A 263 -16.82 -8.28 27.71
C GLU A 263 -16.97 -9.21 28.91
N ILE A 264 -17.77 -8.81 29.90
CA ILE A 264 -17.99 -9.62 31.08
C ILE A 264 -18.85 -10.83 30.70
N THR A 265 -18.27 -12.01 30.86
CA THR A 265 -19.04 -13.25 30.77
C THR A 265 -19.81 -13.42 32.06
N THR A 266 -21.14 -13.29 31.99
CA THR A 266 -22.03 -13.46 33.16
C THR A 266 -22.62 -14.86 33.28
N LYS A 267 -22.41 -15.70 32.25
CA LYS A 267 -22.93 -17.06 32.19
C LYS A 267 -21.87 -17.99 31.58
N GLY A 268 -21.71 -19.16 32.16
CA GLY A 268 -20.78 -20.15 31.64
C GLY A 268 -20.48 -21.26 32.62
N SER A 269 -19.50 -22.09 32.27
CA SER A 269 -19.02 -23.17 33.12
C SER A 269 -17.52 -23.17 33.17
N PHE A 270 -16.98 -23.50 34.33
CA PHE A 270 -15.55 -23.74 34.52
C PHE A 270 -15.38 -25.17 35.07
N LEU A 271 -14.58 -25.98 34.37
CA LEU A 271 -14.35 -27.39 34.63
C LEU A 271 -12.88 -27.63 34.93
N LEU A 272 -12.61 -28.47 35.90
CA LEU A 272 -11.29 -29.02 36.23
C LEU A 272 -11.32 -30.53 36.01
N PHE A 273 -10.32 -31.05 35.35
CA PHE A 273 -10.08 -32.50 35.14
C PHE A 273 -8.78 -32.88 35.83
N HIS A 274 -8.80 -33.97 36.55
CA HIS A 274 -7.64 -34.52 37.29
C HIS A 274 -7.41 -35.98 36.95
N ILE A 275 -6.15 -36.30 36.62
CA ILE A 275 -5.69 -37.69 36.39
C ILE A 275 -5.09 -38.22 37.66
N GLU A 276 -5.80 -39.15 38.34
CA GLU A 276 -5.32 -39.77 39.56
C GLU A 276 -4.21 -40.80 39.27
N LYS A 277 -3.23 -40.93 40.18
CA LYS A 277 -2.10 -41.89 40.15
C LYS A 277 -1.11 -41.65 39.01
N LEU A 278 -1.11 -40.50 38.37
CA LEU A 278 -0.18 -40.20 37.29
C LEU A 278 1.30 -40.26 37.73
N GLU A 279 1.58 -39.83 38.97
CA GLU A 279 2.93 -39.87 39.53
C GLU A 279 3.37 -41.35 39.79
N GLU A 280 2.45 -42.17 40.31
CA GLU A 280 2.74 -43.63 40.53
C GLU A 280 3.07 -44.34 39.22
N ILE A 281 2.31 -44.05 38.15
CA ILE A 281 2.54 -44.56 36.81
C ILE A 281 3.90 -44.11 36.27
N SER A 282 4.21 -42.81 36.40
CA SER A 282 5.49 -42.25 35.97
C SER A 282 6.68 -42.85 36.70
N GLN A 283 6.53 -43.23 38.00
CA GLN A 283 7.54 -43.90 38.77
C GLN A 283 7.69 -45.38 38.38
N LEU A 284 6.59 -46.07 38.08
CA LEU A 284 6.58 -47.51 37.78
C LEU A 284 6.96 -47.81 36.32
N LYS A 285 6.46 -47.01 35.37
CA LYS A 285 6.62 -47.26 33.92
C LYS A 285 7.58 -46.25 33.25
N GLY A 286 8.06 -45.26 33.98
CA GLY A 286 8.96 -44.24 33.47
C GLY A 286 8.22 -42.93 33.11
N TYR A 287 8.96 -41.82 33.13
CA TYR A 287 8.43 -40.47 32.85
C TYR A 287 7.79 -40.35 31.44
N GLY A 288 8.30 -41.08 30.44
CA GLY A 288 7.74 -41.02 29.07
C GLY A 288 6.31 -41.51 28.97
N GLU A 289 5.90 -42.49 29.82
CA GLU A 289 4.53 -42.98 29.85
C GLU A 289 3.57 -41.93 30.48
N GLY A 290 3.99 -41.28 31.56
CA GLY A 290 3.24 -40.17 32.13
C GLY A 290 3.05 -39.01 31.12
N GLU A 291 4.09 -38.65 30.37
CA GLU A 291 4.01 -37.65 29.32
C GLU A 291 3.08 -38.05 28.16
N ARG A 292 3.05 -39.36 27.78
CA ARG A 292 2.14 -39.89 26.76
C ARG A 292 0.68 -39.66 27.18
N ILE A 293 0.35 -40.10 28.42
CA ILE A 293 -1.00 -39.95 28.99
C ILE A 293 -1.41 -38.48 29.00
N ILE A 294 -0.54 -37.57 29.40
CA ILE A 294 -0.81 -36.13 29.42
C ILE A 294 -1.08 -35.60 28.01
N LYS A 295 -0.28 -35.97 27.01
CA LYS A 295 -0.45 -35.53 25.62
C LYS A 295 -1.74 -36.06 25.01
N GLU A 296 -2.09 -37.30 25.23
CA GLU A 296 -3.32 -37.90 24.73
C GLU A 296 -4.56 -37.26 25.40
N SER A 297 -4.52 -37.04 26.73
CA SER A 297 -5.56 -36.32 27.46
C SER A 297 -5.77 -34.91 26.92
N ALA A 298 -4.70 -34.17 26.68
CA ALA A 298 -4.76 -32.82 26.06
C ALA A 298 -5.40 -32.84 24.67
N SER A 299 -5.08 -33.89 23.87
CA SER A 299 -5.68 -34.06 22.55
C SER A 299 -7.18 -34.29 22.61
N ILE A 300 -7.63 -35.15 23.55
CA ILE A 300 -9.05 -35.44 23.77
C ILE A 300 -9.82 -34.21 24.19
N ILE A 301 -9.30 -33.39 25.13
CA ILE A 301 -9.94 -32.15 25.57
C ILE A 301 -10.03 -31.16 24.38
N ARG A 302 -8.96 -31.05 23.59
CA ARG A 302 -8.94 -30.17 22.40
C ARG A 302 -9.96 -30.60 21.36
N GLN A 303 -10.07 -31.91 21.06
CA GLN A 303 -11.05 -32.44 20.13
C GLN A 303 -12.48 -32.22 20.60
N GLY A 304 -12.76 -32.46 21.89
CA GLY A 304 -14.07 -32.20 22.48
C GLY A 304 -14.53 -30.73 22.36
N CYS A 305 -13.57 -29.81 22.32
CA CYS A 305 -13.85 -28.37 22.24
C CYS A 305 -13.72 -27.78 20.82
N HIS A 306 -13.55 -28.61 19.79
CA HIS A 306 -13.31 -28.14 18.42
C HIS A 306 -14.43 -27.21 17.88
N GLU A 307 -15.68 -27.46 18.26
CA GLU A 307 -16.83 -26.63 17.87
C GLU A 307 -17.05 -25.41 18.77
N LEU A 308 -16.23 -25.24 19.81
CA LEU A 308 -16.37 -24.18 20.83
C LEU A 308 -15.15 -23.23 20.75
N PRO A 309 -15.08 -22.30 19.79
CA PRO A 309 -13.91 -21.46 19.54
C PRO A 309 -13.57 -20.50 20.69
N GLU A 310 -14.54 -20.24 21.58
CA GLU A 310 -14.33 -19.37 22.75
C GLU A 310 -13.90 -20.14 24.02
N ALA A 311 -13.83 -21.47 23.95
CA ALA A 311 -13.38 -22.28 25.08
C ALA A 311 -11.90 -21.99 25.40
N ILE A 312 -11.62 -21.80 26.69
CA ILE A 312 -10.25 -21.61 27.17
C ILE A 312 -9.78 -22.91 27.77
N LEU A 313 -8.80 -23.55 27.11
CA LEU A 313 -8.23 -24.82 27.50
C LEU A 313 -6.84 -24.58 28.07
N SER A 314 -6.57 -25.16 29.25
CA SER A 314 -5.26 -25.01 29.88
C SER A 314 -4.86 -26.26 30.65
N ARG A 315 -3.56 -26.49 30.74
CA ARG A 315 -2.97 -27.43 31.69
C ARG A 315 -2.39 -26.65 32.86
N LEU A 316 -2.74 -27.03 34.08
CA LEU A 316 -2.33 -26.28 35.26
C LEU A 316 -0.99 -26.80 35.81
N GLU A 317 -0.97 -28.04 36.25
CA GLU A 317 0.21 -28.73 36.76
C GLU A 317 -0.03 -30.24 36.78
N GLY A 318 1.02 -31.07 36.63
CA GLY A 318 0.88 -32.52 36.71
C GLY A 318 -0.18 -33.07 35.74
N GLY A 319 -1.21 -33.72 36.26
CA GLY A 319 -2.35 -34.27 35.52
C GLY A 319 -3.62 -33.36 35.55
N ASP A 320 -3.46 -32.12 35.91
CA ASP A 320 -4.59 -31.15 36.04
C ASP A 320 -4.81 -30.36 34.77
N PHE A 321 -6.03 -30.42 34.24
CA PHE A 321 -6.49 -29.63 33.10
C PHE A 321 -7.66 -28.78 33.49
N SER A 322 -7.80 -27.63 32.85
CA SER A 322 -8.93 -26.74 33.02
C SER A 322 -9.59 -26.39 31.70
N LEU A 323 -10.90 -26.22 31.75
CA LEU A 323 -11.73 -25.85 30.61
C LEU A 323 -12.74 -24.80 31.06
N PHE A 324 -12.62 -23.58 30.52
CA PHE A 324 -13.60 -22.53 30.71
C PHE A 324 -14.48 -22.41 29.46
N LEU A 325 -15.78 -22.47 29.65
CA LEU A 325 -16.81 -22.44 28.62
C LEU A 325 -17.69 -21.21 28.81
N PRO A 326 -17.37 -20.09 28.20
CA PRO A 326 -18.19 -18.90 28.26
C PRO A 326 -19.55 -19.12 27.55
N ASN A 327 -20.60 -18.47 28.04
CA ASN A 327 -21.93 -18.48 27.44
C ASN A 327 -22.58 -19.89 27.27
N THR A 328 -22.13 -20.88 28.02
CA THR A 328 -22.61 -22.27 27.91
C THR A 328 -23.62 -22.61 29.01
N VAL A 329 -24.64 -23.36 28.67
CA VAL A 329 -25.64 -23.83 29.63
C VAL A 329 -25.16 -25.09 30.34
N GLN A 330 -25.59 -25.29 31.60
CA GLN A 330 -25.11 -26.34 32.48
C GLN A 330 -25.20 -27.75 31.89
N HIS A 331 -26.30 -28.10 31.22
CA HIS A 331 -26.47 -29.46 30.68
C HIS A 331 -25.52 -29.73 29.52
N THR A 332 -25.17 -28.70 28.69
CA THR A 332 -24.22 -28.82 27.61
C THR A 332 -22.81 -28.97 28.16
N ALA A 333 -22.43 -28.21 29.18
CA ALA A 333 -21.12 -28.33 29.83
C ALA A 333 -20.97 -29.71 30.48
N ARG A 334 -22.03 -30.23 31.14
CA ARG A 334 -22.04 -31.56 31.74
C ARG A 334 -21.84 -32.64 30.70
N ARG A 335 -22.63 -32.64 29.61
CA ARG A 335 -22.52 -33.62 28.54
C ARG A 335 -21.14 -33.62 27.89
N LEU A 336 -20.57 -32.42 27.67
CA LEU A 336 -19.20 -32.29 27.14
C LEU A 336 -18.18 -32.91 28.11
N ALA A 337 -18.30 -32.60 29.39
CA ALA A 337 -17.39 -33.14 30.40
C ALA A 337 -17.53 -34.65 30.53
N ASP A 338 -18.74 -35.23 30.49
CA ASP A 338 -18.97 -36.66 30.47
C ASP A 338 -18.28 -37.34 29.27
N THR A 339 -18.46 -36.76 28.06
CA THR A 339 -17.80 -37.25 26.82
C THR A 339 -16.27 -37.19 26.93
N ILE A 340 -15.70 -36.09 27.44
CA ILE A 340 -14.25 -35.96 27.65
C ILE A 340 -13.74 -37.00 28.64
N LEU A 341 -14.44 -37.18 29.78
CA LEU A 341 -14.07 -38.17 30.79
C LEU A 341 -14.10 -39.57 30.25
N GLU A 342 -15.15 -39.95 29.50
CA GLU A 342 -15.25 -41.28 28.87
C GLU A 342 -14.08 -41.53 27.92
N ASN A 343 -13.76 -40.61 27.06
CA ASN A 343 -12.66 -40.72 26.10
C ASN A 343 -11.28 -40.80 26.82
N MET A 344 -11.07 -39.98 27.85
CA MET A 344 -9.84 -40.02 28.66
C MET A 344 -9.72 -41.34 29.41
N GLN A 345 -10.84 -41.90 29.88
CA GLN A 345 -10.82 -43.22 30.56
C GLN A 345 -10.55 -44.37 29.60
N GLN A 346 -10.91 -44.27 28.32
CA GLN A 346 -10.54 -45.24 27.29
C GLN A 346 -9.02 -45.33 27.09
N VAL A 347 -8.29 -44.22 27.23
CA VAL A 347 -6.82 -44.19 27.20
C VAL A 347 -6.25 -45.06 28.33
N ALA A 348 -6.89 -45.04 29.52
CA ALA A 348 -6.48 -45.86 30.66
C ALA A 348 -6.71 -47.38 30.46
N LEU A 349 -7.62 -47.76 29.56
CA LEU A 349 -8.01 -49.15 29.28
C LEU A 349 -7.31 -49.74 28.05
N SER A 350 -6.59 -48.96 27.23
CA SER A 350 -6.09 -49.38 25.92
C SER A 350 -4.84 -50.29 25.98
N GLU A 351 -4.31 -50.68 27.17
CA GLU A 351 -3.23 -51.66 27.26
C GLU A 351 -3.74 -53.09 27.59
N GLU A 352 -3.09 -54.07 27.00
CA GLU A 352 -3.37 -55.51 27.18
C GLU A 352 -3.24 -55.91 28.65
N GLY A 353 -4.38 -55.98 29.37
CA GLY A 353 -4.39 -56.39 30.78
C GLY A 353 -5.67 -56.14 31.56
N GLY A 354 -6.62 -55.31 31.03
CA GLY A 354 -7.99 -55.23 31.54
C GLY A 354 -8.26 -54.43 32.82
N THR A 355 -7.24 -53.90 33.50
CA THR A 355 -7.45 -53.01 34.67
C THR A 355 -7.03 -51.59 34.33
N ALA A 356 -7.96 -50.62 34.52
CA ALA A 356 -7.66 -49.21 34.34
C ALA A 356 -6.49 -48.79 35.23
N GLU A 357 -5.38 -48.36 34.65
CA GLU A 357 -4.18 -47.97 35.41
C GLU A 357 -4.36 -46.64 36.14
N PHE A 358 -5.21 -45.77 35.62
CA PHE A 358 -5.54 -44.48 36.21
C PHE A 358 -7.03 -44.19 36.15
N THR A 359 -7.48 -43.27 36.96
CA THR A 359 -8.87 -42.76 36.98
C THR A 359 -8.83 -41.27 36.65
N VAL A 360 -9.77 -40.83 35.84
CA VAL A 360 -9.97 -39.38 35.60
C VAL A 360 -11.23 -38.93 36.28
N ILE A 361 -11.13 -37.86 37.04
CA ILE A 361 -12.26 -37.22 37.75
C ILE A 361 -12.40 -35.80 37.28
N ALA A 362 -13.61 -35.23 37.31
CA ALA A 362 -13.87 -33.83 36.98
C ALA A 362 -14.72 -33.14 38.04
N GLY A 363 -14.36 -31.93 38.33
CA GLY A 363 -15.17 -31.00 39.14
C GLY A 363 -15.42 -29.73 38.36
N GLY A 364 -16.58 -29.14 38.53
CA GLY A 364 -16.84 -27.90 37.82
C GLY A 364 -17.89 -27.03 38.49
N VAL A 365 -18.00 -25.81 37.99
CA VAL A 365 -18.95 -24.80 38.45
C VAL A 365 -19.67 -24.20 37.27
N PHE A 366 -20.98 -24.09 37.42
CA PHE A 366 -21.83 -23.35 36.50
C PHE A 366 -22.25 -22.02 37.17
N PHE A 367 -22.24 -20.92 36.40
CA PHE A 367 -22.62 -19.59 36.89
C PHE A 367 -23.50 -18.88 35.87
N GLU A 368 -24.43 -18.06 36.35
CA GLU A 368 -25.34 -17.21 35.55
C GLU A 368 -25.28 -15.73 35.96
N GLN A 369 -24.36 -15.38 36.84
CA GLN A 369 -24.16 -14.01 37.33
C GLN A 369 -22.67 -13.62 37.23
N ALA A 370 -22.40 -12.32 37.37
CA ALA A 370 -21.02 -11.84 37.45
C ALA A 370 -20.32 -12.50 38.65
N THR A 371 -19.19 -13.10 38.40
CA THR A 371 -18.41 -13.84 39.38
C THR A 371 -16.93 -13.52 39.26
N THR A 372 -16.15 -13.86 40.25
CA THR A 372 -14.71 -13.66 40.26
C THR A 372 -13.96 -14.95 39.91
N LEU A 373 -12.76 -14.80 39.37
CA LEU A 373 -11.86 -15.94 39.09
C LEU A 373 -11.65 -16.79 40.37
N SER A 374 -11.43 -16.14 41.50
CA SER A 374 -11.21 -16.82 42.78
C SER A 374 -12.40 -17.70 43.21
N GLN A 375 -13.63 -17.18 43.02
CA GLN A 375 -14.85 -17.94 43.33
C GLN A 375 -14.98 -19.18 42.42
N LEU A 376 -14.75 -19.02 41.12
CA LEU A 376 -14.84 -20.13 40.18
C LEU A 376 -13.80 -21.23 40.50
N LEU A 377 -12.54 -20.84 40.74
CA LEU A 377 -11.48 -21.78 41.09
C LEU A 377 -11.79 -22.53 42.39
N THR A 378 -12.19 -21.80 43.45
CA THR A 378 -12.50 -22.43 44.76
C THR A 378 -13.70 -23.38 44.68
N THR A 379 -14.76 -22.98 43.96
CA THR A 379 -15.95 -23.80 43.80
C THR A 379 -15.69 -25.04 42.97
N ALA A 380 -14.94 -24.89 41.86
CA ALA A 380 -14.55 -26.03 41.00
C ALA A 380 -13.63 -27.02 41.73
N ASP A 381 -12.71 -26.53 42.57
CA ASP A 381 -11.84 -27.36 43.43
C ASP A 381 -12.65 -28.14 44.47
N THR A 382 -13.69 -27.46 45.06
CA THR A 382 -14.63 -28.12 45.97
C THR A 382 -15.40 -29.24 45.27
N ALA A 383 -15.88 -28.96 44.03
CA ALA A 383 -16.56 -29.96 43.20
C ALA A 383 -15.66 -31.15 42.86
N LEU A 384 -14.40 -30.88 42.49
CA LEU A 384 -13.40 -31.90 42.18
C LEU A 384 -13.10 -32.77 43.41
N SER A 385 -12.97 -32.15 44.59
CA SER A 385 -12.77 -32.87 45.86
C SER A 385 -13.95 -33.74 46.19
N THR A 386 -15.19 -33.25 45.93
CA THR A 386 -16.42 -34.03 46.16
C THR A 386 -16.52 -35.22 45.19
N ALA A 387 -16.18 -35.01 43.90
CA ALA A 387 -16.11 -36.12 42.92
C ALA A 387 -15.08 -37.20 43.33
N ARG A 388 -13.94 -36.79 43.90
CA ARG A 388 -12.91 -37.68 44.40
C ARG A 388 -13.41 -38.56 45.57
N TYR A 389 -14.21 -37.96 46.47
CA TYR A 389 -14.75 -38.69 47.62
C TYR A 389 -15.88 -39.64 47.20
N ASN A 390 -16.77 -39.21 46.28
CA ASN A 390 -17.88 -40.00 45.75
C ASN A 390 -17.44 -40.88 44.60
N ARG A 391 -16.81 -42.03 44.91
CA ARG A 391 -16.25 -43.00 43.93
C ARG A 391 -17.23 -43.47 42.83
N SER A 392 -18.54 -43.29 43.02
CA SER A 392 -19.59 -43.65 42.04
C SER A 392 -19.86 -42.56 40.99
N ASN A 393 -19.57 -41.27 41.27
CA ASN A 393 -19.74 -40.16 40.35
C ASN A 393 -18.37 -39.58 40.00
N LYS A 394 -17.92 -39.80 38.78
CA LYS A 394 -16.62 -39.25 38.29
C LYS A 394 -16.70 -37.72 37.98
N ILE A 395 -17.87 -37.12 37.97
CA ILE A 395 -18.06 -35.70 37.74
C ILE A 395 -19.01 -35.11 38.75
N GLU A 396 -18.63 -33.97 39.31
CA GLU A 396 -19.49 -33.13 40.16
C GLU A 396 -19.55 -31.73 39.58
N LEU A 397 -20.77 -31.16 39.45
CA LEU A 397 -21.00 -29.82 38.89
C LEU A 397 -21.85 -29.03 39.88
N LEU A 398 -21.25 -28.04 40.52
CA LEU A 398 -21.90 -27.11 41.42
C LEU A 398 -22.47 -25.90 40.67
N SER A 399 -23.49 -25.28 41.18
CA SER A 399 -24.11 -24.07 40.60
C SER A 399 -23.93 -22.88 41.54
N LEU A 400 -23.45 -21.78 41.00
CA LEU A 400 -23.41 -20.47 41.67
C LEU A 400 -24.66 -19.63 41.32
N VAL A 401 -25.83 -20.23 41.27
CA VAL A 401 -27.08 -19.54 40.96
C VAL A 401 -27.71 -19.07 42.28
N ASP A 402 -27.73 -17.76 42.49
CA ASP A 402 -28.61 -17.17 43.50
C ASP A 402 -30.06 -17.21 42.99
N GLN A 403 -31.02 -17.54 43.93
CA GLN A 403 -32.46 -17.76 43.64
C GLN A 403 -33.26 -16.49 43.31
N GLU A 404 -32.62 -15.40 42.89
CA GLU A 404 -33.38 -14.27 42.38
C GLU A 404 -33.64 -14.45 40.87
N GLU A 405 -34.94 -14.45 40.54
CA GLU A 405 -35.51 -14.66 39.22
C GLU A 405 -34.66 -14.05 38.08
N SER A 406 -34.04 -14.92 37.30
CA SER A 406 -33.37 -14.56 36.04
C SER A 406 -34.38 -13.94 35.07
N ILE A 407 -34.49 -12.61 35.10
CA ILE A 407 -35.32 -11.78 34.20
C ILE A 407 -34.96 -12.02 32.72
N TYR A 408 -33.92 -12.78 32.46
CA TYR A 408 -33.31 -12.93 31.13
C TYR A 408 -33.39 -14.35 30.54
N ALA A 409 -34.24 -15.19 31.03
CA ALA A 409 -34.23 -16.64 30.75
C ALA A 409 -34.78 -17.05 29.36
N SER A 410 -35.29 -16.17 28.53
CA SER A 410 -35.78 -16.59 27.19
C SER A 410 -35.14 -15.83 26.04
N LYS A 411 -34.69 -16.57 25.02
CA LYS A 411 -34.20 -16.05 23.74
C LYS A 411 -35.14 -14.98 23.16
N THR A 412 -36.43 -15.13 23.31
CA THR A 412 -37.49 -14.22 22.84
C THR A 412 -37.43 -12.86 23.53
N LYS A 413 -37.27 -12.83 24.87
CA LYS A 413 -37.18 -11.58 25.62
C LYS A 413 -35.93 -10.77 25.26
N TRP A 414 -34.78 -11.44 25.05
CA TRP A 414 -33.56 -10.77 24.61
C TRP A 414 -33.69 -10.22 23.19
N GLN A 415 -34.38 -10.94 22.32
CA GLN A 415 -34.63 -10.50 20.96
C GLN A 415 -35.53 -9.27 20.91
N GLU A 416 -36.63 -9.30 21.66
CA GLU A 416 -37.54 -8.16 21.83
C GLU A 416 -36.82 -6.93 22.42
N LEU A 417 -36.02 -7.13 23.46
CA LEU A 417 -35.24 -6.05 24.10
C LEU A 417 -34.22 -5.45 23.14
N LEU A 418 -33.51 -6.28 22.37
CA LEU A 418 -32.53 -5.80 21.40
C LEU A 418 -33.21 -5.02 20.26
N GLU A 419 -34.34 -5.50 19.77
CA GLU A 419 -35.12 -4.81 18.74
C GLU A 419 -35.71 -3.47 19.27
N GLU A 420 -36.12 -3.43 20.51
CA GLU A 420 -36.53 -2.19 21.17
C GLU A 420 -35.39 -1.17 21.29
N ILE A 421 -34.20 -1.62 21.72
CA ILE A 421 -33.00 -0.78 21.84
C ILE A 421 -32.60 -0.23 20.45
N ILE A 422 -32.59 -1.08 19.43
CA ILE A 422 -32.24 -0.67 18.07
C ILE A 422 -33.28 0.34 17.53
N SER A 423 -34.56 0.05 17.69
CA SER A 423 -35.63 0.91 17.15
C SER A 423 -35.73 2.27 17.85
N LYS A 424 -35.54 2.29 19.17
CA LYS A 424 -35.58 3.51 19.98
C LYS A 424 -34.24 4.24 20.04
N ARG A 425 -33.16 3.66 19.50
CA ARG A 425 -31.78 4.19 19.60
C ARG A 425 -31.36 4.46 21.03
N SER A 426 -31.73 3.56 21.96
CA SER A 426 -31.52 3.70 23.39
C SER A 426 -30.07 3.47 23.80
N VAL A 427 -29.15 4.32 23.28
CA VAL A 427 -27.72 4.25 23.56
C VAL A 427 -27.17 5.59 24.01
N LEU A 428 -26.18 5.54 24.90
CA LEU A 428 -25.40 6.68 25.32
C LEU A 428 -23.96 6.51 24.80
N LEU A 429 -23.41 7.58 24.29
CA LEU A 429 -22.04 7.63 23.79
C LEU A 429 -21.13 8.23 24.86
N TYR A 430 -20.02 7.57 25.12
CA TYR A 430 -18.93 8.05 25.95
C TYR A 430 -17.68 8.19 25.10
N THR A 431 -16.83 9.14 25.43
CA THR A 431 -15.54 9.32 24.78
C THR A 431 -14.41 9.12 25.76
N GLN A 432 -13.34 8.48 25.30
CA GLN A 432 -12.10 8.36 26.05
C GLN A 432 -10.92 8.68 25.13
N PRO A 433 -10.05 9.65 25.49
CA PRO A 433 -8.92 10.02 24.67
C PRO A 433 -7.82 8.96 24.71
N THR A 434 -7.18 8.76 23.56
CA THR A 434 -5.88 8.12 23.41
C THR A 434 -4.87 9.23 23.16
N VAL A 435 -3.83 9.33 23.98
CA VAL A 435 -2.86 10.42 23.93
C VAL A 435 -1.47 9.94 23.59
N SER A 436 -0.63 10.81 23.04
CA SER A 436 0.78 10.50 22.79
C SER A 436 1.49 10.12 24.09
N HIS A 437 2.38 9.14 24.05
CA HIS A 437 3.17 8.76 25.22
C HIS A 437 4.18 9.84 25.64
N THR A 438 4.59 10.72 24.70
CA THR A 438 5.56 11.81 24.97
C THR A 438 4.91 13.09 25.46
N ASP A 439 3.63 13.32 25.12
CA ASP A 439 2.86 14.49 25.50
C ASP A 439 1.40 14.11 25.76
N LEU A 440 1.03 14.03 27.04
CA LEU A 440 -0.31 13.64 27.48
C LEU A 440 -1.41 14.63 27.06
N ASN A 441 -1.05 15.85 26.61
CA ASN A 441 -1.99 16.82 26.05
C ASN A 441 -2.23 16.62 24.56
N ASN A 442 -1.39 15.85 23.88
CA ASN A 442 -1.52 15.58 22.45
C ASN A 442 -2.42 14.37 22.22
N ILE A 443 -3.69 14.64 21.90
CA ILE A 443 -4.70 13.60 21.63
C ILE A 443 -4.50 13.04 20.23
N VAL A 444 -4.27 11.72 20.13
CA VAL A 444 -4.11 10.98 18.88
C VAL A 444 -5.47 10.67 18.25
N HIS A 445 -6.41 10.17 19.05
CA HIS A 445 -7.80 9.95 18.66
C HIS A 445 -8.69 9.82 19.91
N HIS A 446 -9.99 9.87 19.70
CA HIS A 446 -10.99 9.60 20.71
C HIS A 446 -11.67 8.25 20.47
N GLU A 447 -11.63 7.34 21.41
CA GLU A 447 -12.42 6.10 21.34
C GLU A 447 -13.85 6.36 21.83
N ILE A 448 -14.84 5.91 21.04
CA ILE A 448 -16.24 5.95 21.42
C ILE A 448 -16.64 4.64 22.07
N LEU A 449 -17.07 4.76 23.32
CA LEU A 449 -17.59 3.67 24.13
C LEU A 449 -19.10 3.82 24.25
N THR A 450 -19.83 2.75 23.93
CA THR A 450 -21.29 2.77 23.94
C THR A 450 -21.83 2.16 25.24
N ARG A 451 -22.88 2.75 25.82
CA ARG A 451 -23.70 2.20 26.90
C ARG A 451 -25.13 2.11 26.42
N VAL A 452 -25.80 1.04 26.77
CA VAL A 452 -27.22 0.84 26.42
C VAL A 452 -28.07 1.22 27.62
N LEU A 453 -29.21 1.85 27.35
CA LEU A 453 -30.24 2.07 28.38
C LEU A 453 -31.25 0.93 28.33
N ASP A 454 -31.55 0.35 29.48
CA ASP A 454 -32.67 -0.60 29.59
C ASP A 454 -34.04 0.13 29.59
N THR A 455 -35.11 -0.62 29.56
CA THR A 455 -36.49 -0.08 29.59
C THR A 455 -36.80 0.75 30.80
N ALA A 456 -36.02 0.62 31.89
CA ALA A 456 -36.12 1.40 33.12
C ALA A 456 -35.17 2.63 33.12
N GLY A 457 -34.46 2.91 32.02
CA GLY A 457 -33.50 4.01 31.91
C GLY A 457 -32.18 3.78 32.65
N ARG A 458 -31.89 2.55 33.10
CA ARG A 458 -30.64 2.22 33.79
C ARG A 458 -29.53 1.91 32.79
N HIS A 459 -28.32 2.36 33.11
CA HIS A 459 -27.13 2.12 32.29
C HIS A 459 -26.75 0.64 32.29
N GLN A 460 -26.77 0.05 31.12
CA GLN A 460 -26.28 -1.31 30.87
C GLN A 460 -25.02 -1.27 29.96
N SER A 461 -24.07 -2.14 30.24
CA SER A 461 -22.92 -2.28 29.35
C SER A 461 -23.37 -2.95 28.04
N ILE A 462 -23.07 -2.35 26.89
CA ILE A 462 -23.36 -2.95 25.59
C ILE A 462 -22.74 -4.34 25.45
N ARG A 463 -21.70 -4.64 26.20
CA ARG A 463 -20.99 -5.92 26.26
C ARG A 463 -21.87 -7.10 26.69
N LEU A 464 -22.94 -6.85 27.40
CA LEU A 464 -23.94 -7.87 27.71
C LEU A 464 -24.79 -8.22 26.49
N PHE A 465 -24.95 -7.28 25.57
CA PHE A 465 -25.80 -7.43 24.40
C PHE A 465 -25.05 -8.02 23.21
N ILE A 466 -23.72 -7.78 23.08
CA ILE A 466 -22.92 -8.26 21.96
C ILE A 466 -23.02 -9.78 21.74
N PRO A 467 -22.81 -10.65 22.75
CA PRO A 467 -22.90 -12.11 22.55
C PRO A 467 -24.31 -12.56 22.15
N THR A 468 -25.33 -11.84 22.63
CA THR A 468 -26.73 -12.15 22.29
C THR A 468 -27.05 -11.70 20.86
N ALA A 469 -26.66 -10.47 20.47
CA ALA A 469 -26.83 -9.95 19.11
C ALA A 469 -26.13 -10.84 18.07
N GLU A 470 -24.94 -11.34 18.38
CA GLU A 470 -24.20 -12.29 17.54
C GLU A 470 -24.95 -13.59 17.36
N ARG A 471 -25.41 -14.21 18.47
CA ARG A 471 -26.12 -15.49 18.45
C ARG A 471 -27.42 -15.46 17.65
N ILE A 472 -28.12 -14.32 17.65
CA ILE A 472 -29.40 -14.14 16.92
C ILE A 472 -29.19 -13.46 15.55
N GLY A 473 -27.93 -13.19 15.11
CA GLY A 473 -27.62 -12.62 13.80
C GLY A 473 -28.02 -11.14 13.65
N ARG A 474 -28.07 -10.37 14.75
CA ARG A 474 -28.49 -8.95 14.78
C ARG A 474 -27.33 -7.95 14.89
N MET A 475 -26.07 -8.43 14.82
CA MET A 475 -24.90 -7.55 14.88
C MET A 475 -24.88 -6.45 13.81
N PRO A 476 -25.19 -6.73 12.51
CA PRO A 476 -25.22 -5.66 11.51
C PRO A 476 -26.20 -4.53 11.85
N ALA A 477 -27.37 -4.87 12.39
CA ALA A 477 -28.37 -3.87 12.78
C ALA A 477 -27.92 -3.06 14.01
N LEU A 478 -27.28 -3.70 14.99
CA LEU A 478 -26.74 -3.05 16.18
C LEU A 478 -25.58 -2.10 15.81
N ASP A 479 -24.58 -2.57 15.06
CA ASP A 479 -23.47 -1.75 14.63
C ASP A 479 -23.92 -0.58 13.75
N LYS A 480 -24.89 -0.83 12.85
CA LYS A 480 -25.50 0.22 12.03
C LYS A 480 -26.12 1.32 12.88
N MET A 481 -26.93 0.94 13.88
CA MET A 481 -27.57 1.89 14.79
C MET A 481 -26.53 2.71 15.59
N ILE A 482 -25.50 2.06 16.13
CA ILE A 482 -24.42 2.74 16.86
C ILE A 482 -23.69 3.74 15.97
N ILE A 483 -23.28 3.30 14.76
CA ILE A 483 -22.61 4.17 13.81
C ILE A 483 -23.51 5.35 13.41
N GLU A 484 -24.80 5.14 13.17
CA GLU A 484 -25.74 6.22 12.87
C GLU A 484 -25.82 7.26 14.02
N CYS A 485 -25.83 6.81 15.28
CA CYS A 485 -25.80 7.71 16.44
C CYS A 485 -24.49 8.52 16.49
N ILE A 486 -23.35 7.88 16.22
CA ILE A 486 -22.04 8.55 16.16
C ILE A 486 -22.01 9.58 15.01
N LEU A 487 -22.46 9.19 13.83
CA LEU A 487 -22.51 10.08 12.68
C LEU A 487 -23.47 11.27 12.90
N ALA A 488 -24.63 11.04 13.50
CA ALA A 488 -25.56 12.12 13.84
C ALA A 488 -24.93 13.17 14.76
N ARG A 489 -24.05 12.75 15.66
CA ARG A 489 -23.39 13.64 16.61
C ARG A 489 -22.18 14.39 16.02
N PHE A 490 -21.33 13.70 15.27
CA PHE A 490 -20.04 14.23 14.87
C PHE A 490 -19.97 14.73 13.41
N LEU A 491 -20.85 14.28 12.53
CA LEU A 491 -20.83 14.69 11.12
C LEU A 491 -21.21 16.17 10.90
N PRO A 492 -22.12 16.79 11.68
CA PRO A 492 -22.43 18.21 11.53
C PRO A 492 -21.24 19.13 11.88
N GLN A 493 -20.43 18.71 12.87
CA GLN A 493 -19.24 19.44 13.32
C GLN A 493 -18.12 18.42 13.63
N PRO A 494 -17.35 18.01 12.59
CA PRO A 494 -16.28 17.05 12.75
C PRO A 494 -15.18 17.60 13.66
N PRO A 495 -14.69 16.77 14.60
CA PRO A 495 -13.52 17.11 15.42
C PRO A 495 -12.25 17.07 14.57
N GLU A 496 -11.21 17.76 15.02
CA GLU A 496 -9.88 17.70 14.40
C GLU A 496 -9.25 16.31 14.55
N GLN A 497 -9.48 15.67 15.70
CA GLN A 497 -8.96 14.35 16.01
C GLN A 497 -9.85 13.26 15.42
N ARG A 498 -9.24 12.12 15.13
CA ARG A 498 -9.95 10.93 14.66
C ARG A 498 -10.86 10.35 15.74
N ILE A 499 -11.89 9.65 15.30
CA ILE A 499 -12.81 8.91 16.18
C ILE A 499 -12.61 7.42 15.95
N ALA A 500 -12.30 6.68 17.01
CA ALA A 500 -12.20 5.23 16.98
C ALA A 500 -13.53 4.59 17.41
N ILE A 501 -13.96 3.58 16.64
CA ILE A 501 -15.23 2.87 16.79
C ILE A 501 -14.96 1.37 16.79
N ASN A 502 -15.46 0.66 17.80
CA ASN A 502 -15.44 -0.79 17.81
C ASN A 502 -16.43 -1.34 16.77
N LEU A 503 -16.00 -2.26 15.92
CA LEU A 503 -16.82 -2.89 14.88
C LEU A 503 -16.74 -4.42 14.95
N SER A 504 -17.88 -5.10 14.86
CA SER A 504 -17.89 -6.55 14.79
C SER A 504 -17.53 -7.05 13.39
N PRO A 505 -16.57 -7.99 13.24
CA PRO A 505 -16.32 -8.63 11.95
C PRO A 505 -17.55 -9.36 11.37
N LEU A 506 -18.50 -9.76 12.22
CA LEU A 506 -19.74 -10.40 11.78
C LEU A 506 -20.61 -9.44 10.95
N SER A 507 -20.55 -8.15 11.24
CA SER A 507 -21.29 -7.15 10.46
C SER A 507 -20.72 -6.99 9.05
N LEU A 508 -19.42 -7.29 8.85
CA LEU A 508 -18.81 -7.30 7.52
C LEU A 508 -19.24 -8.50 6.66
N MET A 509 -19.90 -9.50 7.24
CA MET A 509 -20.48 -10.61 6.49
C MET A 509 -21.79 -10.24 5.76
N ASP A 510 -22.42 -9.14 6.16
CA ASP A 510 -23.65 -8.65 5.54
C ASP A 510 -23.31 -7.65 4.41
N PRO A 511 -23.58 -8.01 3.13
CA PRO A 511 -23.28 -7.14 1.99
C PRO A 511 -24.05 -5.80 2.01
N GLU A 512 -25.27 -5.80 2.57
CA GLU A 512 -26.09 -4.59 2.65
C GLU A 512 -25.49 -3.61 3.66
N PHE A 513 -25.03 -4.13 4.81
CA PHE A 513 -24.32 -3.35 5.82
C PHE A 513 -23.01 -2.76 5.25
N VAL A 514 -22.21 -3.58 4.56
CA VAL A 514 -20.93 -3.13 3.98
C VAL A 514 -21.18 -2.02 2.94
N THR A 515 -22.14 -2.21 2.05
CA THR A 515 -22.48 -1.19 1.03
C THR A 515 -22.96 0.10 1.66
N TRP A 516 -23.85 0.02 2.66
CA TRP A 516 -24.32 1.17 3.42
C TRP A 516 -23.16 1.89 4.12
N LEU A 517 -22.29 1.14 4.80
CA LEU A 517 -21.16 1.71 5.53
C LEU A 517 -20.20 2.44 4.59
N GLN A 518 -19.85 1.84 3.46
CA GLN A 518 -18.96 2.46 2.47
C GLN A 518 -19.51 3.79 1.95
N GLN A 519 -20.81 3.87 1.65
CA GLN A 519 -21.45 5.13 1.23
C GLN A 519 -21.35 6.19 2.32
N LYS A 520 -21.54 5.82 3.59
CA LYS A 520 -21.40 6.74 4.73
C LYS A 520 -19.96 7.22 4.90
N LEU A 521 -18.97 6.34 4.74
CA LEU A 521 -17.55 6.68 4.89
C LEU A 521 -17.06 7.66 3.82
N VAL A 522 -17.52 7.53 2.58
CA VAL A 522 -17.24 8.54 1.53
C VAL A 522 -17.76 9.91 1.97
N HIS A 523 -18.98 9.97 2.50
CA HIS A 523 -19.56 11.23 2.98
C HIS A 523 -18.81 11.79 4.20
N CYS A 524 -18.38 10.93 5.14
CA CYS A 524 -17.56 11.33 6.28
C CYS A 524 -16.24 11.96 5.83
N ALA A 525 -15.52 11.32 4.92
CA ALA A 525 -14.25 11.82 4.39
C ALA A 525 -14.42 13.18 3.70
N GLN A 526 -15.48 13.36 2.91
CA GLN A 526 -15.80 14.65 2.25
C GLN A 526 -16.07 15.78 3.25
N LYS A 527 -16.57 15.45 4.44
CA LYS A 527 -16.85 16.40 5.53
C LYS A 527 -15.66 16.59 6.48
N GLY A 528 -14.58 15.84 6.32
CA GLY A 528 -13.40 15.87 7.19
C GLY A 528 -13.52 15.02 8.45
N LEU A 529 -14.58 14.21 8.60
CA LEU A 529 -14.72 13.26 9.71
C LEU A 529 -13.95 11.98 9.39
N LEU A 530 -12.83 11.75 10.07
CA LEU A 530 -11.99 10.58 9.90
C LEU A 530 -12.25 9.57 11.02
N LEU A 531 -12.52 8.32 10.62
CA LEU A 531 -12.87 7.24 11.54
C LEU A 531 -11.78 6.17 11.56
N ASN A 532 -11.58 5.57 12.73
CA ASN A 532 -10.76 4.38 12.94
C ASN A 532 -11.69 3.24 13.34
N PHE A 533 -11.57 2.07 12.71
CA PHE A 533 -12.35 0.89 13.06
C PHE A 533 -11.49 -0.11 13.81
N GLU A 534 -11.93 -0.45 15.02
CA GLU A 534 -11.20 -1.37 15.91
C GLU A 534 -11.84 -2.76 15.89
N PHE A 535 -10.99 -3.77 15.70
CA PHE A 535 -11.39 -5.18 15.70
C PHE A 535 -10.64 -5.94 16.78
N PRO A 536 -11.30 -6.77 17.58
CA PRO A 536 -10.63 -7.56 18.61
C PRO A 536 -9.73 -8.65 17.99
N GLU A 537 -8.50 -8.82 18.53
CA GLU A 537 -7.49 -9.74 18.00
C GLU A 537 -8.02 -11.17 17.82
N PHE A 538 -8.77 -11.70 18.79
CA PHE A 538 -9.23 -13.08 18.80
C PHE A 538 -10.17 -13.44 17.64
N ARG A 539 -10.77 -12.43 16.99
CA ARG A 539 -11.65 -12.62 15.83
C ARG A 539 -10.91 -12.50 14.50
N ILE A 540 -9.73 -11.90 14.49
CA ILE A 540 -8.98 -11.62 13.24
C ILE A 540 -8.66 -12.91 12.51
N TYR A 541 -8.22 -13.96 13.19
CA TYR A 541 -7.85 -15.22 12.54
C TYR A 541 -8.97 -15.80 11.69
N ARG A 542 -10.20 -15.76 12.19
CA ARG A 542 -11.38 -16.33 11.50
C ARG A 542 -11.90 -15.43 10.37
N TYR A 543 -11.77 -14.11 10.52
CA TYR A 543 -12.38 -13.13 9.62
C TYR A 543 -11.35 -12.26 8.90
N SER A 544 -10.08 -12.69 8.84
CA SER A 544 -8.97 -11.91 8.31
C SER A 544 -9.20 -11.39 6.88
N HIS A 545 -9.78 -12.23 6.01
CA HIS A 545 -10.09 -11.85 4.62
C HIS A 545 -11.09 -10.68 4.53
N LEU A 546 -12.19 -10.73 5.34
CA LEU A 546 -13.21 -9.67 5.35
C LEU A 546 -12.64 -8.35 5.87
N ILE A 547 -11.84 -8.41 6.94
CA ILE A 547 -11.21 -7.21 7.53
C ILE A 547 -10.17 -6.64 6.58
N THR A 548 -9.38 -7.48 5.89
CA THR A 548 -8.39 -7.03 4.91
C THR A 548 -9.04 -6.33 3.71
N ASP A 549 -10.11 -6.89 3.18
CA ASP A 549 -10.83 -6.29 2.06
C ASP A 549 -11.52 -4.98 2.47
N PHE A 550 -12.10 -4.95 3.66
CA PHE A 550 -12.65 -3.73 4.24
C PHE A 550 -11.57 -2.66 4.43
N SER A 551 -10.40 -3.04 5.00
CA SER A 551 -9.26 -2.15 5.21
C SER A 551 -8.80 -1.46 3.93
N LYS A 552 -8.61 -2.22 2.84
CA LYS A 552 -8.19 -1.67 1.53
C LYS A 552 -9.16 -0.61 1.03
N ASN A 553 -10.45 -0.84 1.19
CA ASN A 553 -11.48 0.07 0.70
C ASN A 553 -11.53 1.40 1.49
N ILE A 554 -11.35 1.35 2.82
CA ILE A 554 -11.50 2.53 3.66
C ILE A 554 -10.22 3.37 3.78
N LYS A 555 -9.03 2.75 3.66
CA LYS A 555 -7.74 3.46 3.70
C LYS A 555 -7.61 4.50 2.59
N ASN A 556 -8.10 4.21 1.40
CA ASN A 556 -8.13 5.16 0.28
C ASN A 556 -8.99 6.41 0.56
N LEU A 557 -9.90 6.33 1.54
CA LEU A 557 -10.73 7.45 2.00
C LEU A 557 -10.11 8.18 3.21
N GLY A 558 -8.93 7.74 3.66
CA GLY A 558 -8.23 8.31 4.82
C GLY A 558 -8.67 7.74 6.18
N HIS A 559 -9.55 6.73 6.22
CA HIS A 559 -9.92 6.02 7.44
C HIS A 559 -8.86 4.99 7.85
N GLN A 560 -8.86 4.53 9.10
CA GLN A 560 -7.84 3.64 9.65
C GLN A 560 -8.44 2.37 10.28
N ILE A 561 -7.60 1.34 10.40
CA ILE A 561 -7.93 0.09 11.10
C ILE A 561 -7.02 -0.07 12.32
N GLY A 562 -7.62 -0.37 13.45
CA GLY A 562 -6.96 -0.74 14.70
C GLY A 562 -7.25 -2.19 15.08
N ILE A 563 -6.32 -2.81 15.79
CA ILE A 563 -6.53 -4.09 16.46
C ILE A 563 -6.65 -3.85 17.94
N ASP A 564 -7.77 -4.23 18.53
CA ASP A 564 -8.01 -4.15 19.97
C ASP A 564 -7.60 -5.44 20.69
N SER A 565 -7.21 -5.32 21.96
CA SER A 565 -6.81 -6.44 22.84
C SER A 565 -5.66 -7.29 22.28
N PHE A 566 -4.67 -6.63 21.67
CA PHE A 566 -3.51 -7.27 21.03
C PHE A 566 -2.57 -7.95 22.03
N GLY A 567 -2.06 -9.11 21.65
CA GLY A 567 -1.11 -9.91 22.44
C GLY A 567 -1.75 -10.87 23.42
N GLN A 568 -3.07 -10.87 23.58
CA GLN A 568 -3.80 -11.73 24.50
C GLN A 568 -4.03 -13.14 23.95
N GLY A 569 -4.31 -13.28 22.65
CA GLY A 569 -4.62 -14.56 22.03
C GLY A 569 -3.37 -15.42 21.74
N LEU A 570 -3.55 -16.71 21.40
CA LEU A 570 -2.47 -17.61 20.96
C LEU A 570 -2.29 -17.63 19.43
N ILE A 571 -2.70 -16.56 18.75
CA ILE A 571 -2.65 -16.43 17.30
C ILE A 571 -1.23 -16.01 16.88
N PRO A 572 -0.56 -16.70 15.97
CA PRO A 572 0.74 -16.27 15.47
C PRO A 572 0.68 -14.88 14.82
N PHE A 573 1.66 -14.02 15.11
CA PHE A 573 1.66 -12.61 14.65
C PHE A 573 1.84 -12.43 13.12
N GLY A 574 2.00 -13.51 12.36
CA GLY A 574 2.10 -13.44 10.90
C GLY A 574 0.95 -12.74 10.18
N TYR A 575 -0.24 -12.70 10.80
CA TYR A 575 -1.40 -11.99 10.25
C TYR A 575 -1.19 -10.46 10.15
N LEU A 576 -0.34 -9.87 10.98
CA LEU A 576 0.00 -8.46 10.91
C LEU A 576 0.55 -8.07 9.54
N LYS A 577 1.32 -8.97 8.91
CA LYS A 577 1.87 -8.76 7.57
C LYS A 577 0.82 -8.75 6.47
N SER A 578 -0.27 -9.48 6.63
CA SER A 578 -1.36 -9.54 5.63
C SER A 578 -2.41 -8.45 5.84
N LEU A 579 -2.72 -8.12 7.10
CA LEU A 579 -3.74 -7.13 7.45
C LEU A 579 -3.20 -5.70 7.42
N LEU A 580 -1.92 -5.50 7.85
CA LEU A 580 -1.27 -4.20 7.95
C LEU A 580 -2.16 -3.14 8.64
N PRO A 581 -2.55 -3.35 9.90
CA PRO A 581 -3.35 -2.37 10.62
C PRO A 581 -2.53 -1.08 10.82
N ASP A 582 -3.21 0.03 11.02
CA ASP A 582 -2.54 1.32 11.28
C ASP A 582 -2.00 1.38 12.71
N TYR A 583 -2.67 0.69 13.63
CA TYR A 583 -2.22 0.56 15.02
C TYR A 583 -2.74 -0.71 15.68
N VAL A 584 -2.09 -1.09 16.78
CA VAL A 584 -2.53 -2.16 17.68
C VAL A 584 -2.63 -1.62 19.10
N LYS A 585 -3.64 -2.05 19.85
CA LYS A 585 -3.86 -1.68 21.26
C LYS A 585 -3.51 -2.88 22.13
N ILE A 586 -2.39 -2.78 22.86
CA ILE A 586 -1.99 -3.84 23.81
C ILE A 586 -3.06 -3.98 24.89
N ASP A 587 -3.47 -5.22 25.13
CA ASP A 587 -4.52 -5.50 26.11
C ASP A 587 -4.12 -5.04 27.52
N LYS A 588 -5.11 -4.52 28.26
CA LYS A 588 -4.92 -4.02 29.62
C LYS A 588 -4.40 -5.09 30.60
N ALA A 589 -4.75 -6.38 30.41
CA ALA A 589 -4.27 -7.44 31.27
C ALA A 589 -2.75 -7.65 31.16
N ILE A 590 -2.18 -7.30 30.00
CA ILE A 590 -0.73 -7.33 29.76
C ILE A 590 -0.07 -6.06 30.34
N SER A 591 -0.69 -4.90 30.15
CA SER A 591 -0.16 -3.60 30.61
C SER A 591 -0.28 -3.39 32.12
N HIS A 592 -1.35 -3.93 32.75
CA HIS A 592 -1.68 -3.66 34.16
C HIS A 592 -0.64 -4.24 35.16
N GLU A 593 -0.05 -5.39 34.85
CA GLU A 593 0.91 -6.06 35.73
C GLU A 593 2.38 -5.70 35.43
N LEU A 594 2.58 -4.68 34.56
CA LEU A 594 3.91 -4.26 34.14
C LEU A 594 4.49 -3.25 35.15
N LEU A 595 5.10 -3.78 36.20
CA LEU A 595 5.72 -2.97 37.26
C LEU A 595 7.24 -3.10 37.32
N ASP A 596 7.84 -4.04 36.56
CA ASP A 596 9.26 -4.37 36.62
C ASP A 596 9.86 -4.54 35.21
N GLU A 597 10.95 -3.83 34.96
CA GLU A 597 11.72 -3.86 33.68
C GLU A 597 12.43 -5.22 33.46
N GLN A 598 12.65 -6.02 34.49
CA GLN A 598 13.28 -7.35 34.42
C GLN A 598 12.28 -8.49 34.23
N SER A 599 10.97 -8.17 34.14
CA SER A 599 9.96 -9.18 33.99
C SER A 599 9.90 -9.77 32.56
N ASP A 600 9.58 -11.05 32.44
CA ASP A 600 9.31 -11.68 31.13
C ASP A 600 8.25 -10.94 30.32
N ARG A 601 7.31 -10.26 31.01
CA ARG A 601 6.27 -9.43 30.39
C ARG A 601 6.84 -8.17 29.75
N TYR A 602 7.78 -7.52 30.42
CA TYR A 602 8.49 -6.37 29.85
C TYR A 602 9.17 -6.77 28.53
N PHE A 603 9.92 -7.88 28.57
CA PHE A 603 10.59 -8.40 27.40
C PHE A 603 9.62 -8.79 26.28
N PHE A 604 8.48 -9.40 26.64
CA PHE A 604 7.44 -9.76 25.69
C PHE A 604 6.82 -8.53 25.01
N ILE A 605 6.41 -7.49 25.78
CA ILE A 605 5.86 -6.26 25.22
C ILE A 605 6.89 -5.55 24.34
N ASN A 606 8.14 -5.46 24.78
CA ASN A 606 9.19 -4.83 23.99
C ASN A 606 9.42 -5.58 22.65
N THR A 607 9.33 -6.90 22.66
CA THR A 607 9.40 -7.70 21.43
C THR A 607 8.19 -7.46 20.53
N LEU A 608 6.98 -7.35 21.09
CA LEU A 608 5.79 -6.96 20.35
C LEU A 608 5.93 -5.58 19.69
N CYS A 609 6.51 -4.61 20.42
CA CYS A 609 6.80 -3.28 19.91
C CYS A 609 7.74 -3.36 18.70
N ASN A 610 8.82 -4.11 18.81
CA ASN A 610 9.77 -4.28 17.71
C ASN A 610 9.14 -4.93 16.48
N VAL A 611 8.31 -5.96 16.65
CA VAL A 611 7.58 -6.61 15.54
C VAL A 611 6.61 -5.64 14.87
N ALA A 612 5.81 -4.92 15.64
CA ALA A 612 4.83 -3.98 15.09
C ALA A 612 5.53 -2.81 14.37
N HIS A 613 6.55 -2.21 14.99
CA HIS A 613 7.31 -1.11 14.37
C HIS A 613 8.10 -1.54 13.13
N SER A 614 8.53 -2.78 13.04
CA SER A 614 9.15 -3.31 11.79
C SER A 614 8.17 -3.32 10.61
N LEU A 615 6.87 -3.26 10.89
CA LEU A 615 5.79 -3.10 9.93
C LEU A 615 5.19 -1.68 9.95
N GLU A 616 5.83 -0.71 10.63
CA GLU A 616 5.35 0.66 10.83
C GLU A 616 3.94 0.75 11.46
N ILE A 617 3.55 -0.28 12.21
CA ILE A 617 2.30 -0.32 12.96
C ILE A 617 2.51 0.42 14.28
N LYS A 618 1.65 1.40 14.58
CA LYS A 618 1.69 2.13 15.85
C LYS A 618 1.18 1.26 16.99
N ILE A 619 1.73 1.49 18.19
CA ILE A 619 1.38 0.75 19.38
C ILE A 619 0.75 1.66 20.42
N ILE A 620 -0.39 1.25 20.93
CA ILE A 620 -1.14 1.93 21.98
C ILE A 620 -1.20 1.01 23.20
N ALA A 621 -0.79 1.47 24.36
CA ALA A 621 -0.98 0.73 25.59
C ALA A 621 -2.30 1.12 26.27
N GLN A 622 -3.12 0.14 26.59
CA GLN A 622 -4.43 0.34 27.25
C GLN A 622 -4.38 0.08 28.75
N GLY A 623 -5.37 0.65 29.45
CA GLY A 623 -5.62 0.36 30.86
C GLY A 623 -4.58 0.96 31.80
N ILE A 624 -4.01 2.11 31.47
CA ILE A 624 -3.09 2.83 32.35
C ILE A 624 -3.90 3.47 33.47
N GLU A 625 -3.73 2.97 34.70
CA GLU A 625 -4.45 3.45 35.88
C GLU A 625 -3.56 4.24 36.83
N LYS A 626 -2.21 4.07 36.73
CA LYS A 626 -1.25 4.67 37.64
C LYS A 626 -0.06 5.27 36.88
N GLU A 627 0.54 6.28 37.46
CA GLU A 627 1.71 6.97 36.91
C GLU A 627 2.92 6.04 36.71
N ASN A 628 3.16 5.11 37.64
CA ASN A 628 4.29 4.19 37.53
C ASN A 628 4.17 3.25 36.32
N GLN A 629 2.96 2.85 35.94
CA GLN A 629 2.72 2.07 34.72
C GLN A 629 3.09 2.88 33.49
N TRP A 630 2.68 4.15 33.42
CA TRP A 630 3.07 5.05 32.34
C TRP A 630 4.59 5.25 32.25
N GLN A 631 5.26 5.42 33.40
CA GLN A 631 6.72 5.60 33.45
C GLN A 631 7.48 4.36 32.92
N VAL A 632 7.05 3.16 33.22
CA VAL A 632 7.65 1.93 32.68
C VAL A 632 7.38 1.79 31.19
N LEU A 633 6.15 2.04 30.77
CA LEU A 633 5.75 1.95 29.36
C LEU A 633 6.39 3.03 28.48
N SER A 634 6.68 4.22 29.04
CA SER A 634 7.34 5.30 28.31
C SER A 634 8.79 4.99 27.95
N LYS A 635 9.43 4.03 28.64
CA LYS A 635 10.77 3.53 28.30
C LYS A 635 10.74 2.50 27.16
N MET A 636 9.57 1.97 26.85
CA MET A 636 9.34 1.13 25.68
C MET A 636 8.99 2.02 24.48
N HIS A 637 9.23 1.55 23.29
CA HIS A 637 8.86 2.25 22.05
C HIS A 637 7.34 2.16 21.81
N ILE A 638 6.52 2.73 22.73
CA ILE A 638 5.06 2.81 22.62
C ILE A 638 4.71 4.18 22.04
N ASP A 639 3.77 4.26 21.10
CA ASP A 639 3.42 5.50 20.42
C ASP A 639 2.35 6.30 21.18
N ALA A 640 1.40 5.61 21.82
CA ALA A 640 0.31 6.26 22.54
C ALA A 640 -0.19 5.42 23.73
N VAL A 641 -0.93 6.06 24.62
CA VAL A 641 -1.44 5.47 25.86
C VAL A 641 -2.91 5.86 26.09
N GLN A 642 -3.64 4.96 26.73
CA GLN A 642 -5.04 5.16 27.09
C GLN A 642 -5.33 4.54 28.46
N GLY A 643 -6.07 5.22 29.31
CA GLY A 643 -6.47 4.68 30.61
C GLY A 643 -7.02 5.72 31.58
N TYR A 644 -7.42 5.26 32.77
CA TYR A 644 -8.03 6.13 33.79
C TYR A 644 -7.05 7.12 34.42
N TYR A 645 -5.76 6.84 34.34
CA TYR A 645 -4.73 7.80 34.74
C TYR A 645 -4.74 9.06 33.86
N ILE A 646 -5.09 8.91 32.56
CA ILE A 646 -5.17 10.02 31.62
C ILE A 646 -6.53 10.70 31.75
N GLN A 647 -7.59 9.95 31.47
CA GLN A 647 -8.97 10.42 31.59
C GLN A 647 -9.93 9.23 31.65
N LYS A 648 -10.93 9.31 32.55
CA LYS A 648 -12.03 8.35 32.54
C LYS A 648 -12.96 8.61 31.35
N PRO A 649 -13.71 7.58 30.88
CA PRO A 649 -14.73 7.80 29.86
C PRO A 649 -15.74 8.86 30.30
N GLU A 650 -15.94 9.88 29.47
CA GLU A 650 -16.90 10.95 29.71
C GLU A 650 -18.08 10.83 28.78
N GLN A 651 -19.27 11.08 29.28
CA GLN A 651 -20.49 11.04 28.49
C GLN A 651 -20.51 12.23 27.50
N ILE A 652 -20.81 11.93 26.26
CA ILE A 652 -21.00 12.94 25.23
C ILE A 652 -22.43 13.49 25.40
N GLU A 653 -22.54 14.78 25.63
CA GLU A 653 -23.85 15.44 25.66
C GLU A 653 -24.52 15.28 24.27
N GLN A 654 -25.78 14.86 24.31
CA GLN A 654 -26.62 14.55 23.14
C GLN A 654 -26.95 15.81 22.34
#